data_9ac6e2e4afc41691a66636136c82787b
#
_entry.id   9ac6e2e4afc41691a66636136c82787b
#
_cell.length_a   1.000
_cell.length_b   1.000
_cell.length_c   1.000
_cell.angle_alpha   90.00
_cell.angle_beta   90.00
_cell.angle_gamma   90.00
#
_symmetry.space_group_name_H-M   'P 1'
#
loop_
_entity.id
_entity.type
_entity.pdbx_description
1 polymer ?
#
loop_
_entity_poly.entity_id
_entity_poly.type
_entity_poly.pdbx_seq_one_letter_code
_entity_poly.pdbx_strand_id
1 'polypeptide(L)'
;MRLKSVKGLVALGIVKGLITLGVFMFFSVFSECGASAASGGPSEIINEEYTFEKLNPDEVTTEWNNLYLFSSREDASEELKVLKNRSEEMNATFRPEFENLSGPVLLDYMEAQKEFSRSFEILYIYAYTQLSKNVNDQFLASLLADSQDLVTEHGKATAFATVKLTSLNKGEWERLFSEEPKLEVYIPYFEATYMRFADHRPMNESQAVYLADIENQRMKLETEAFSEITNNVTMAGNITLENGEEFSVNSQSYYTLLSTGQSRENRKRCYDQRFDHLINESDSMASLYSEKARLDDLAARQLNYTDSYDSCLYGLYLNRTQIDDMNTVFKEKKYVFEDYNEFRREKLGLETLKPYDLMLQLTDQPGRNYTYVESLQEIQKSYSRMDPIFNEIFLKTVTGNFIDVYPDPEHGKQPGGYCYELCALKAPALIFINYNGIISDQKALTHELGHGDNFYLMGNSVDYIYCFGQIYEMEIPSTFNEELFVDYVVENSDKETAVAVLSQHIGEYQNYLTRQPMITEFEYKAHQLCAENGNASGAELNALWTSLSKEYGSDSVEYYDEDSAEWAYINHIYLTNNYYTFNYAVSKAITLSLFKQYREDPKTFNENYIAYLSAGSTMPPEEKLKKYFGIEINRQLFEDAMVVVELRIKELNELEKDEDGPESDSAVESLNIYSGSFWNIGRKIK
;
A
#
# COMPACT_ATOMS: atom_id res chain seq x y z
N MET A 1 7.49 -36.19 15.41
CA MET A 1 6.75 -36.00 14.17
C MET A 1 6.96 -34.51 13.84
N ARG A 2 7.92 -34.23 12.99
CA ARG A 2 8.53 -32.89 12.84
C ARG A 2 8.24 -32.32 11.46
N LEU A 3 7.84 -31.02 11.45
CA LEU A 3 8.07 -30.06 10.37
C LEU A 3 7.62 -30.46 8.95
N LYS A 4 6.35 -30.14 8.63
CA LYS A 4 5.89 -29.90 7.26
C LYS A 4 4.90 -28.73 7.12
N SER A 5 4.74 -27.87 8.14
CA SER A 5 3.66 -26.85 8.16
C SER A 5 4.09 -25.41 7.86
N VAL A 6 5.34 -25.13 7.46
CA VAL A 6 5.84 -23.75 7.31
C VAL A 6 5.85 -23.24 5.87
N LYS A 7 5.56 -24.06 4.89
CA LYS A 7 5.57 -23.64 3.47
C LYS A 7 4.39 -22.75 3.04
N GLY A 8 3.35 -22.61 3.85
CA GLY A 8 2.14 -21.86 3.48
C GLY A 8 2.18 -20.35 3.77
N LEU A 9 2.93 -19.93 4.78
CA LEU A 9 2.95 -18.51 5.21
C LEU A 9 3.89 -17.62 4.38
N VAL A 10 4.79 -18.20 3.62
CA VAL A 10 5.81 -17.47 2.86
C VAL A 10 5.32 -16.99 1.49
N ALA A 11 4.17 -17.47 1.04
CA ALA A 11 3.61 -17.12 -0.27
C ALA A 11 3.05 -15.68 -0.35
N LEU A 12 2.86 -14.97 0.77
CA LEU A 12 2.19 -13.67 0.81
C LEU A 12 2.94 -12.52 0.10
N GLY A 13 4.27 -12.51 0.16
CA GLY A 13 5.08 -11.49 -0.51
C GLY A 13 5.29 -11.78 -2.00
N ILE A 14 5.38 -13.06 -2.35
CA ILE A 14 5.77 -13.53 -3.68
C ILE A 14 4.74 -13.19 -4.75
N VAL A 15 3.48 -13.19 -4.39
CA VAL A 15 2.39 -13.09 -5.34
C VAL A 15 2.12 -11.66 -5.79
N LYS A 16 2.26 -10.68 -4.92
CA LYS A 16 2.24 -9.26 -5.35
C LYS A 16 3.37 -8.98 -6.35
N GLY A 17 4.52 -9.62 -6.22
CA GLY A 17 5.64 -9.52 -7.16
C GLY A 17 5.40 -10.21 -8.51
N LEU A 18 4.79 -11.39 -8.54
CA LEU A 18 4.58 -12.17 -9.77
C LEU A 18 3.46 -11.66 -10.64
N ILE A 19 2.36 -11.19 -10.05
CA ILE A 19 1.31 -10.48 -10.77
C ILE A 19 1.87 -9.17 -11.31
N THR A 20 2.76 -8.49 -10.56
CA THR A 20 3.44 -7.27 -10.96
C THR A 20 4.34 -7.47 -12.18
N LEU A 21 5.04 -8.58 -12.33
CA LEU A 21 5.96 -8.83 -13.45
C LEU A 21 5.29 -9.30 -14.76
N GLY A 22 4.09 -9.85 -14.68
CA GLY A 22 3.32 -10.26 -15.85
C GLY A 22 2.25 -9.25 -16.28
N VAL A 23 1.84 -8.33 -15.40
CA VAL A 23 0.66 -7.47 -15.57
C VAL A 23 0.94 -5.99 -15.28
N PHE A 24 2.05 -5.64 -14.62
CA PHE A 24 2.38 -4.27 -14.23
C PHE A 24 3.49 -3.66 -15.06
N MET A 25 3.15 -3.16 -16.20
CA MET A 25 3.91 -2.12 -16.90
C MET A 25 2.94 -1.31 -17.74
N PHE A 26 2.63 -0.07 -17.39
CA PHE A 26 1.81 0.82 -18.18
C PHE A 26 2.00 2.30 -17.97
N PHE A 27 2.06 3.08 -19.00
CA PHE A 27 1.23 4.16 -19.50
C PHE A 27 1.84 5.14 -20.45
N SER A 28 1.05 5.69 -21.31
CA SER A 28 0.63 7.07 -21.57
C SER A 28 0.24 7.31 -23.04
N VAL A 29 -0.56 8.26 -23.44
CA VAL A 29 -0.38 9.65 -23.89
C VAL A 29 -1.65 10.25 -24.56
N PHE A 30 -1.93 11.52 -24.23
CA PHE A 30 -2.63 12.64 -24.90
C PHE A 30 -3.87 12.49 -25.82
N SER A 31 -4.91 13.26 -25.49
CA SER A 31 -5.50 14.23 -26.43
C SER A 31 -6.18 15.39 -25.69
N GLU A 32 -5.91 16.62 -26.16
CA GLU A 32 -6.50 17.85 -25.70
C GLU A 32 -7.98 17.94 -26.10
N CYS A 33 -8.83 18.32 -25.16
CA CYS A 33 -10.08 19.04 -25.46
C CYS A 33 -10.32 20.08 -24.39
N GLY A 34 -10.31 21.32 -24.80
CA GLY A 34 -10.49 22.48 -23.96
C GLY A 34 -11.91 22.58 -23.39
N ALA A 35 -11.99 22.97 -22.12
CA ALA A 35 -13.22 23.47 -21.52
C ALA A 35 -12.93 24.84 -20.91
N SER A 36 -13.78 25.79 -21.29
CA SER A 36 -13.71 27.20 -20.92
C SER A 36 -13.97 27.42 -19.44
N ALA A 37 -13.13 28.25 -18.82
CA ALA A 37 -13.33 28.75 -17.47
C ALA A 37 -14.58 29.66 -17.39
N ALA A 38 -15.51 29.31 -16.52
CA ALA A 38 -16.56 30.18 -16.07
C ALA A 38 -16.13 30.79 -14.71
N SER A 39 -16.01 32.12 -14.68
CA SER A 39 -15.74 32.90 -13.49
C SER A 39 -17.00 33.00 -12.64
N GLY A 40 -17.05 32.33 -11.50
CA GLY A 40 -18.07 32.49 -10.45
C GLY A 40 -17.42 33.06 -9.19
N GLY A 41 -18.03 34.13 -8.62
CA GLY A 41 -17.60 34.77 -7.38
C GLY A 41 -17.81 33.86 -6.15
N PRO A 42 -17.39 34.28 -4.93
CA PRO A 42 -17.40 33.46 -3.75
C PRO A 42 -18.82 33.06 -3.36
N SER A 43 -19.15 31.77 -3.56
CA SER A 43 -20.39 31.20 -3.08
C SER A 43 -20.24 30.86 -1.59
N GLU A 44 -21.27 31.21 -0.83
CA GLU A 44 -21.47 30.73 0.55
C GLU A 44 -21.29 29.18 0.55
N ILE A 45 -20.46 28.70 1.47
CA ILE A 45 -20.23 27.27 1.68
C ILE A 45 -21.54 26.70 2.21
N ILE A 46 -22.33 26.09 1.34
CA ILE A 46 -23.47 25.29 1.73
C ILE A 46 -22.92 23.93 2.17
N ASN A 47 -22.95 23.66 3.46
CA ASN A 47 -22.74 22.34 4.03
C ASN A 47 -23.96 21.47 3.65
N GLU A 48 -24.02 20.97 2.42
CA GLU A 48 -25.01 19.99 2.01
C GLU A 48 -24.49 18.60 2.36
N GLU A 49 -25.00 18.02 3.45
CA GLU A 49 -24.88 16.59 3.71
C GLU A 49 -25.82 15.84 2.75
N TYR A 50 -25.30 14.79 2.10
CA TYR A 50 -26.12 13.92 1.30
C TYR A 50 -27.03 13.06 2.19
N THR A 51 -28.29 12.86 1.79
CA THR A 51 -29.19 11.88 2.42
C THR A 51 -28.96 10.53 1.75
N PHE A 52 -28.26 9.65 2.43
CA PHE A 52 -28.00 8.29 1.96
C PHE A 52 -29.09 7.30 2.39
N GLU A 53 -29.27 6.23 1.60
CA GLU A 53 -29.92 5.03 2.07
C GLU A 53 -29.17 4.50 3.31
N LYS A 54 -29.91 4.30 4.40
CA LYS A 54 -29.32 3.84 5.66
C LYS A 54 -29.09 2.33 5.62
N LEU A 55 -27.95 1.91 6.17
CA LEU A 55 -27.66 0.50 6.38
C LEU A 55 -28.78 -0.17 7.18
N ASN A 56 -29.31 -1.27 6.63
CA ASN A 56 -30.19 -2.17 7.37
C ASN A 56 -29.33 -3.20 8.13
N PRO A 57 -29.32 -3.18 9.49
CA PRO A 57 -28.52 -4.11 10.26
C PRO A 57 -28.81 -5.60 10.01
N ASP A 58 -30.04 -5.93 9.64
CA ASP A 58 -30.46 -7.32 9.40
C ASP A 58 -29.94 -7.89 8.06
N GLU A 59 -29.41 -7.05 7.18
CA GLU A 59 -28.84 -7.43 5.89
C GLU A 59 -27.32 -7.52 5.88
N VAL A 60 -26.67 -7.11 6.98
CA VAL A 60 -25.21 -7.15 7.09
C VAL A 60 -24.70 -8.58 7.06
N THR A 61 -23.67 -8.80 6.25
CA THR A 61 -23.03 -10.11 6.10
C THR A 61 -21.63 -10.08 6.71
N THR A 62 -21.14 -11.24 7.17
CA THR A 62 -19.88 -11.37 7.90
C THR A 62 -18.94 -12.40 7.32
N GLU A 63 -19.31 -13.04 6.23
CA GLU A 63 -18.50 -14.05 5.54
C GLU A 63 -18.60 -13.89 4.02
N TRP A 64 -17.53 -14.25 3.35
CA TRP A 64 -17.51 -14.30 1.89
C TRP A 64 -18.43 -15.39 1.34
N ASN A 65 -19.10 -15.07 0.25
CA ASN A 65 -19.75 -16.06 -0.58
C ASN A 65 -18.84 -16.41 -1.77
N ASN A 66 -18.19 -17.57 -1.71
CA ASN A 66 -17.26 -18.05 -2.74
C ASN A 66 -17.91 -18.43 -4.07
N LEU A 67 -19.23 -18.50 -4.12
CA LEU A 67 -19.98 -18.88 -5.34
C LEU A 67 -19.80 -17.88 -6.49
N TYR A 68 -19.27 -16.67 -6.21
CA TYR A 68 -18.91 -15.71 -7.25
C TYR A 68 -17.69 -16.12 -8.07
N LEU A 69 -16.79 -16.96 -7.51
CA LEU A 69 -15.53 -17.35 -8.13
C LEU A 69 -15.63 -18.76 -8.70
N PHE A 70 -15.75 -19.78 -7.85
CA PHE A 70 -15.92 -21.17 -8.25
C PHE A 70 -16.95 -21.88 -7.37
N SER A 71 -17.80 -22.71 -7.99
CA SER A 71 -18.82 -23.45 -7.28
C SER A 71 -18.28 -24.68 -6.54
N SER A 72 -17.09 -25.17 -6.93
CA SER A 72 -16.42 -26.30 -6.30
C SER A 72 -14.90 -26.23 -6.45
N ARG A 73 -14.17 -27.04 -5.66
CA ARG A 73 -12.72 -27.23 -5.78
C ARG A 73 -12.34 -27.90 -7.10
N GLU A 74 -13.19 -28.77 -7.57
CA GLU A 74 -13.06 -29.47 -8.84
C GLU A 74 -13.11 -28.50 -10.01
N ASP A 75 -14.01 -27.52 -9.98
CA ASP A 75 -14.12 -26.48 -11.02
C ASP A 75 -12.84 -25.60 -11.05
N ALA A 76 -12.32 -25.20 -9.89
CA ALA A 76 -11.07 -24.45 -9.80
C ALA A 76 -9.86 -25.24 -10.32
N SER A 77 -9.81 -26.55 -10.04
CA SER A 77 -8.76 -27.44 -10.57
C SER A 77 -8.86 -27.64 -12.08
N GLU A 78 -10.07 -27.67 -12.62
CA GLU A 78 -10.26 -27.77 -14.06
C GLU A 78 -9.87 -26.48 -14.76
N GLU A 79 -10.21 -25.31 -14.19
CA GLU A 79 -9.78 -24.01 -14.74
C GLU A 79 -8.26 -23.90 -14.79
N LEU A 80 -7.53 -24.36 -13.79
CA LEU A 80 -6.07 -24.41 -13.82
C LEU A 80 -5.55 -25.21 -15.05
N LYS A 81 -6.17 -26.33 -15.37
CA LYS A 81 -5.79 -27.13 -16.56
C LYS A 81 -6.15 -26.43 -17.86
N VAL A 82 -7.33 -25.79 -17.89
CA VAL A 82 -7.76 -24.98 -19.06
C VAL A 82 -6.74 -23.88 -19.32
N LEU A 83 -6.31 -23.16 -18.28
CA LEU A 83 -5.33 -22.09 -18.40
C LEU A 83 -3.95 -22.58 -18.82
N LYS A 84 -3.48 -23.75 -18.34
CA LYS A 84 -2.25 -24.38 -18.80
C LYS A 84 -2.31 -24.68 -20.31
N ASN A 85 -3.38 -25.32 -20.77
CA ASN A 85 -3.59 -25.62 -22.19
C ASN A 85 -3.66 -24.34 -23.03
N ARG A 86 -4.40 -23.31 -22.55
CA ARG A 86 -4.51 -22.01 -23.24
C ARG A 86 -3.16 -21.34 -23.39
N SER A 87 -2.31 -21.38 -22.37
CA SER A 87 -0.93 -20.86 -22.42
C SER A 87 -0.09 -21.55 -23.52
N GLU A 88 -0.18 -22.89 -23.62
CA GLU A 88 0.50 -23.66 -24.65
C GLU A 88 -0.04 -23.36 -26.06
N GLU A 89 -1.36 -23.25 -26.20
CA GLU A 89 -2.03 -22.88 -27.45
C GLU A 89 -1.64 -21.47 -27.91
N MET A 90 -1.59 -20.50 -27.01
CA MET A 90 -1.14 -19.13 -27.31
C MET A 90 0.29 -19.12 -27.85
N ASN A 91 1.21 -19.85 -27.20
CA ASN A 91 2.57 -19.97 -27.68
C ASN A 91 2.63 -20.60 -29.09
N ALA A 92 1.93 -21.72 -29.29
CA ALA A 92 1.93 -22.44 -30.57
C ALA A 92 1.32 -21.63 -31.72
N THR A 93 0.26 -20.86 -31.44
CA THR A 93 -0.47 -20.07 -32.43
C THR A 93 0.27 -18.78 -32.77
N PHE A 94 0.65 -17.98 -31.77
CA PHE A 94 1.12 -16.62 -32.00
C PHE A 94 2.63 -16.52 -32.26
N ARG A 95 3.45 -17.42 -31.71
CA ARG A 95 4.91 -17.35 -31.92
C ARG A 95 5.33 -17.31 -33.40
N PRO A 96 4.83 -18.18 -34.30
CA PRO A 96 5.19 -18.09 -35.73
C PRO A 96 4.61 -16.85 -36.42
N GLU A 97 3.44 -16.35 -35.97
CA GLU A 97 2.80 -15.18 -36.58
C GLU A 97 3.50 -13.86 -36.20
N PHE A 98 4.16 -13.82 -35.05
CA PHE A 98 4.95 -12.66 -34.59
C PHE A 98 6.23 -12.44 -35.39
N GLU A 99 6.67 -13.38 -36.21
CA GLU A 99 7.75 -13.18 -37.20
C GLU A 99 7.34 -12.12 -38.24
N ASN A 100 6.06 -12.16 -38.71
CA ASN A 100 5.48 -11.23 -39.66
C ASN A 100 4.24 -10.54 -39.03
N LEU A 101 4.43 -9.91 -37.88
CA LEU A 101 3.36 -9.32 -37.10
C LEU A 101 2.53 -8.32 -37.90
N SER A 102 1.21 -8.50 -37.95
CA SER A 102 0.20 -7.61 -38.48
C SER A 102 -0.75 -7.08 -37.42
N GLY A 103 -1.49 -6.00 -37.74
CA GLY A 103 -2.48 -5.41 -36.82
C GLY A 103 -3.54 -6.41 -36.34
N PRO A 104 -4.21 -7.19 -37.19
CA PRO A 104 -5.16 -8.22 -36.77
C PRO A 104 -4.55 -9.28 -35.87
N VAL A 105 -3.34 -9.78 -36.16
CA VAL A 105 -2.65 -10.76 -35.31
C VAL A 105 -2.35 -10.17 -33.91
N LEU A 106 -1.95 -8.91 -33.86
CA LEU A 106 -1.71 -8.24 -32.59
C LEU A 106 -3.01 -8.11 -31.78
N LEU A 107 -4.12 -7.74 -32.43
CA LEU A 107 -5.43 -7.67 -31.75
C LEU A 107 -5.83 -9.03 -31.19
N ASP A 108 -5.76 -10.09 -31.99
CA ASP A 108 -6.11 -11.45 -31.55
C ASP A 108 -5.24 -11.91 -30.38
N TYR A 109 -3.95 -11.59 -30.40
CA TYR A 109 -3.04 -11.86 -29.28
C TYR A 109 -3.45 -11.10 -28.01
N MET A 110 -3.78 -9.81 -28.12
CA MET A 110 -4.19 -8.99 -26.97
C MET A 110 -5.50 -9.46 -26.36
N GLU A 111 -6.48 -9.85 -27.18
CA GLU A 111 -7.74 -10.41 -26.66
C GLU A 111 -7.52 -11.77 -25.98
N ALA A 112 -6.66 -12.63 -26.53
CA ALA A 112 -6.30 -13.90 -25.91
C ALA A 112 -5.57 -13.69 -24.58
N GLN A 113 -4.65 -12.73 -24.52
CA GLN A 113 -3.90 -12.38 -23.31
C GLN A 113 -4.85 -11.82 -22.22
N LYS A 114 -5.76 -10.92 -22.60
CA LYS A 114 -6.75 -10.34 -21.71
C LYS A 114 -7.65 -11.43 -21.08
N GLU A 115 -8.13 -12.35 -21.89
CA GLU A 115 -8.97 -13.44 -21.42
C GLU A 115 -8.21 -14.42 -20.52
N PHE A 116 -6.95 -14.73 -20.84
CA PHE A 116 -6.08 -15.52 -19.96
C PHE A 116 -5.91 -14.83 -18.61
N SER A 117 -5.60 -13.54 -18.61
CA SER A 117 -5.37 -12.77 -17.38
C SER A 117 -6.62 -12.69 -16.51
N ARG A 118 -7.79 -12.49 -17.09
CA ARG A 118 -9.08 -12.46 -16.36
C ARG A 118 -9.38 -13.80 -15.69
N SER A 119 -9.27 -14.89 -16.43
CA SER A 119 -9.50 -16.23 -15.87
C SER A 119 -8.46 -16.60 -14.82
N PHE A 120 -7.21 -16.22 -15.04
CA PHE A 120 -6.14 -16.43 -14.07
C PHE A 120 -6.36 -15.65 -12.76
N GLU A 121 -6.75 -14.37 -12.85
CA GLU A 121 -7.07 -13.53 -11.67
C GLU A 121 -8.15 -14.19 -10.81
N ILE A 122 -9.24 -14.64 -11.41
CA ILE A 122 -10.34 -15.31 -10.69
C ILE A 122 -9.85 -16.58 -9.98
N LEU A 123 -9.04 -17.40 -10.66
CA LEU A 123 -8.47 -18.62 -10.08
C LEU A 123 -7.53 -18.31 -8.91
N TYR A 124 -6.66 -17.32 -9.12
CA TYR A 124 -5.69 -16.90 -8.13
C TYR A 124 -6.36 -16.33 -6.87
N ILE A 125 -7.31 -15.40 -7.05
CA ILE A 125 -8.09 -14.80 -5.95
C ILE A 125 -8.81 -15.89 -5.16
N TYR A 126 -9.44 -16.85 -5.84
CA TYR A 126 -10.07 -17.98 -5.17
C TYR A 126 -9.07 -18.78 -4.31
N ALA A 127 -7.97 -19.21 -4.88
CA ALA A 127 -6.97 -20.00 -4.17
C ALA A 127 -6.41 -19.25 -2.95
N TYR A 128 -6.06 -17.97 -3.13
CA TYR A 128 -5.48 -17.14 -2.09
C TYR A 128 -6.49 -16.83 -0.97
N THR A 129 -7.67 -16.34 -1.30
CA THR A 129 -8.67 -15.90 -0.32
C THR A 129 -9.21 -17.07 0.51
N GLN A 130 -9.40 -18.24 -0.13
CA GLN A 130 -9.81 -19.43 0.59
C GLN A 130 -8.70 -20.01 1.48
N LEU A 131 -7.45 -19.96 1.03
CA LEU A 131 -6.30 -20.34 1.85
C LEU A 131 -6.15 -19.43 3.05
N SER A 132 -6.41 -18.13 2.90
CA SER A 132 -6.37 -17.15 4.01
C SER A 132 -7.36 -17.47 5.14
N LYS A 133 -8.51 -18.07 4.80
CA LYS A 133 -9.49 -18.55 5.80
C LYS A 133 -9.02 -19.80 6.55
N ASN A 134 -8.17 -20.62 5.92
CA ASN A 134 -7.60 -21.82 6.53
C ASN A 134 -6.25 -22.17 5.91
N VAL A 135 -5.18 -21.62 6.48
CA VAL A 135 -3.80 -21.84 6.01
C VAL A 135 -3.33 -23.29 6.09
N ASN A 136 -4.08 -24.17 6.74
CA ASN A 136 -3.79 -25.61 6.85
C ASN A 136 -4.35 -26.43 5.68
N ASP A 137 -5.12 -25.81 4.79
CA ASP A 137 -5.75 -26.50 3.65
C ASP A 137 -4.72 -26.83 2.57
N GLN A 138 -4.34 -28.11 2.49
CA GLN A 138 -3.30 -28.58 1.58
C GLN A 138 -3.72 -28.50 0.10
N PHE A 139 -5.01 -28.62 -0.19
CA PHE A 139 -5.51 -28.49 -1.56
C PHE A 139 -5.35 -27.04 -2.04
N LEU A 140 -5.80 -26.06 -1.24
CA LEU A 140 -5.70 -24.65 -1.59
C LEU A 140 -4.25 -24.17 -1.65
N ALA A 141 -3.39 -24.67 -0.74
CA ALA A 141 -1.96 -24.38 -0.79
C ALA A 141 -1.31 -24.91 -2.07
N SER A 142 -1.70 -26.11 -2.51
CA SER A 142 -1.22 -26.67 -3.79
C SER A 142 -1.77 -25.89 -4.98
N LEU A 143 -3.06 -25.55 -4.99
CA LEU A 143 -3.69 -24.80 -6.07
C LEU A 143 -3.06 -23.41 -6.24
N LEU A 144 -2.75 -22.74 -5.13
CA LEU A 144 -2.06 -21.45 -5.14
C LEU A 144 -0.65 -21.57 -5.71
N ALA A 145 0.12 -22.56 -5.26
CA ALA A 145 1.47 -22.82 -5.77
C ALA A 145 1.47 -23.16 -7.27
N ASP A 146 0.55 -24.04 -7.70
CA ASP A 146 0.39 -24.40 -9.11
C ASP A 146 -0.04 -23.21 -9.99
N SER A 147 -0.81 -22.28 -9.42
CA SER A 147 -1.20 -21.02 -10.11
C SER A 147 0.00 -20.09 -10.28
N GLN A 148 0.88 -20.02 -9.28
CA GLN A 148 2.14 -19.24 -9.35
C GLN A 148 3.10 -19.82 -10.39
N ASP A 149 3.24 -21.13 -10.41
CA ASP A 149 4.04 -21.81 -11.44
C ASP A 149 3.48 -21.55 -12.84
N LEU A 150 2.15 -21.56 -13.00
CA LEU A 150 1.50 -21.28 -14.29
C LEU A 150 1.85 -19.88 -14.83
N VAL A 151 1.83 -18.83 -13.99
CA VAL A 151 2.21 -17.47 -14.43
C VAL A 151 3.65 -17.44 -14.92
N THR A 152 4.55 -18.07 -14.21
CA THR A 152 5.96 -18.16 -14.60
C THR A 152 6.12 -18.90 -15.95
N GLU A 153 5.43 -20.01 -16.14
CA GLU A 153 5.44 -20.78 -17.38
C GLU A 153 4.80 -19.99 -18.54
N HIS A 154 3.70 -19.30 -18.29
CA HIS A 154 3.04 -18.44 -19.28
C HIS A 154 3.94 -17.28 -19.73
N GLY A 155 4.60 -16.60 -18.78
CA GLY A 155 5.57 -15.55 -19.09
C GLY A 155 6.74 -16.05 -19.97
N LYS A 156 7.24 -17.24 -19.70
CA LYS A 156 8.28 -17.89 -20.57
C LYS A 156 7.71 -18.25 -21.96
N ALA A 157 6.51 -18.79 -22.00
CA ALA A 157 5.84 -19.16 -23.25
C ALA A 157 5.56 -17.96 -24.16
N THR A 158 5.24 -16.81 -23.58
CA THR A 158 4.90 -15.55 -24.29
C THR A 158 6.06 -14.55 -24.40
N ALA A 159 7.27 -14.89 -23.95
CA ALA A 159 8.46 -14.03 -23.99
C ALA A 159 8.78 -13.49 -25.41
N PHE A 160 8.46 -14.26 -26.46
CA PHE A 160 8.61 -13.83 -27.85
C PHE A 160 7.84 -12.53 -28.14
N ALA A 161 6.64 -12.38 -27.56
CA ALA A 161 5.81 -11.20 -27.74
C ALA A 161 6.46 -9.96 -27.08
N THR A 162 6.92 -10.07 -25.85
CA THR A 162 7.63 -8.99 -25.16
C THR A 162 8.85 -8.53 -25.95
N VAL A 163 9.70 -9.46 -26.38
CA VAL A 163 10.90 -9.14 -27.19
C VAL A 163 10.54 -8.46 -28.51
N LYS A 164 9.51 -8.96 -29.20
CA LYS A 164 9.05 -8.37 -30.46
C LYS A 164 8.47 -6.98 -30.26
N LEU A 165 7.50 -6.83 -29.36
CA LEU A 165 6.76 -5.59 -29.16
C LEU A 165 7.66 -4.45 -28.66
N THR A 166 8.54 -4.71 -27.69
CA THR A 166 9.51 -3.71 -27.23
C THR A 166 10.56 -3.35 -28.30
N SER A 167 10.70 -4.14 -29.35
CA SER A 167 11.63 -3.86 -30.46
C SER A 167 11.05 -3.01 -31.58
N LEU A 168 9.73 -2.80 -31.61
CA LEU A 168 9.06 -2.06 -32.68
C LEU A 168 9.38 -0.56 -32.58
N ASN A 169 9.71 0.04 -33.72
CA ASN A 169 9.86 1.49 -33.81
C ASN A 169 8.51 2.18 -34.05
N LYS A 170 8.50 3.51 -33.96
CA LYS A 170 7.28 4.31 -34.12
C LYS A 170 6.53 4.02 -35.43
N GLY A 171 7.22 3.90 -36.57
CA GLY A 171 6.58 3.63 -37.86
C GLY A 171 5.94 2.23 -37.93
N GLU A 172 6.53 1.24 -37.28
CA GLU A 172 5.95 -0.11 -37.18
C GLU A 172 4.68 -0.10 -36.32
N TRP A 173 4.66 0.63 -35.20
CA TRP A 173 3.45 0.82 -34.38
C TRP A 173 2.34 1.54 -35.17
N GLU A 174 2.66 2.65 -35.84
CA GLU A 174 1.71 3.38 -36.67
C GLU A 174 1.11 2.49 -37.79
N ARG A 175 1.91 1.62 -38.40
CA ARG A 175 1.45 0.63 -39.36
C ARG A 175 0.45 -0.35 -38.74
N LEU A 176 0.75 -0.94 -37.59
CA LEU A 176 -0.12 -1.89 -36.90
C LEU A 176 -1.47 -1.26 -36.55
N PHE A 177 -1.48 -0.03 -36.03
CA PHE A 177 -2.72 0.70 -35.73
C PHE A 177 -3.53 1.05 -36.97
N SER A 178 -2.84 1.36 -38.12
CA SER A 178 -3.50 1.59 -39.40
C SER A 178 -4.10 0.32 -39.98
N GLU A 179 -3.46 -0.83 -39.78
CA GLU A 179 -3.95 -2.13 -40.24
C GLU A 179 -5.16 -2.62 -39.47
N GLU A 180 -5.24 -2.31 -38.15
CA GLU A 180 -6.33 -2.72 -37.26
C GLU A 180 -6.72 -1.58 -36.31
N PRO A 181 -7.70 -0.74 -36.66
CA PRO A 181 -8.11 0.40 -35.87
C PRO A 181 -8.66 0.03 -34.47
N LYS A 182 -9.11 -1.20 -34.26
CA LYS A 182 -9.56 -1.64 -32.92
C LYS A 182 -8.41 -1.71 -31.90
N LEU A 183 -7.16 -1.67 -32.33
CA LEU A 183 -6.01 -1.54 -31.43
C LEU A 183 -5.95 -0.18 -30.74
N GLU A 184 -6.74 0.81 -31.17
CA GLU A 184 -6.79 2.13 -30.52
C GLU A 184 -7.05 2.05 -29.01
N VAL A 185 -7.92 1.14 -28.60
CA VAL A 185 -8.22 0.91 -27.16
C VAL A 185 -6.99 0.44 -26.35
N TYR A 186 -6.00 -0.15 -27.02
CA TYR A 186 -4.77 -0.66 -26.40
C TYR A 186 -3.59 0.29 -26.50
N ILE A 187 -3.72 1.47 -27.14
CA ILE A 187 -2.59 2.39 -27.32
C ILE A 187 -1.96 2.80 -26.00
N PRO A 188 -2.71 3.27 -24.99
CA PRO A 188 -2.10 3.60 -23.69
C PRO A 188 -1.38 2.40 -23.05
N TYR A 189 -1.91 1.20 -23.26
CA TYR A 189 -1.31 -0.04 -22.82
C TYR A 189 0.03 -0.29 -23.52
N PHE A 190 0.12 -0.17 -24.84
CA PHE A 190 1.34 -0.40 -25.58
C PHE A 190 2.41 0.65 -25.29
N GLU A 191 2.01 1.91 -25.18
CA GLU A 191 2.92 3.00 -24.84
C GLU A 191 3.62 2.72 -23.51
N ALA A 192 2.85 2.27 -22.57
CA ALA A 192 3.30 2.03 -21.23
C ALA A 192 4.12 0.76 -21.05
N THR A 193 3.74 -0.33 -21.73
CA THR A 193 4.38 -1.64 -21.51
C THR A 193 5.56 -1.86 -22.40
N TYR A 194 5.44 -1.39 -23.63
CA TYR A 194 6.39 -1.76 -24.68
C TYR A 194 7.17 -0.56 -25.20
N MET A 195 6.49 0.52 -25.59
CA MET A 195 7.16 1.65 -26.24
C MET A 195 8.06 2.41 -25.26
N ARG A 196 7.59 2.64 -24.04
CA ARG A 196 8.36 3.29 -22.98
C ARG A 196 9.64 2.54 -22.65
N PHE A 197 9.60 1.21 -22.65
CA PHE A 197 10.73 0.36 -22.33
C PHE A 197 11.62 -0.03 -23.51
N ALA A 198 11.49 0.63 -24.66
CA ALA A 198 12.28 0.31 -25.87
C ALA A 198 13.81 0.30 -25.62
N ASP A 199 14.32 1.18 -24.77
CA ASP A 199 15.74 1.27 -24.39
C ASP A 199 16.12 0.38 -23.19
N HIS A 200 15.12 -0.16 -22.48
CA HIS A 200 15.24 -0.96 -21.24
C HIS A 200 14.62 -2.35 -21.40
N ARG A 201 15.05 -3.09 -22.39
CA ARG A 201 14.44 -4.37 -22.79
C ARG A 201 15.46 -5.48 -22.96
N PRO A 202 15.04 -6.75 -22.84
CA PRO A 202 15.89 -7.85 -23.27
C PRO A 202 16.13 -7.81 -24.78
N MET A 203 17.38 -7.98 -25.18
CA MET A 203 17.79 -7.92 -26.60
C MET A 203 17.35 -9.17 -27.40
N ASN A 204 17.08 -10.26 -26.71
CA ASN A 204 16.67 -11.53 -27.31
C ASN A 204 16.03 -12.45 -26.23
N GLU A 205 15.40 -13.53 -26.67
CA GLU A 205 14.73 -14.49 -25.79
C GLU A 205 15.68 -15.13 -24.77
N SER A 206 16.92 -15.39 -25.12
CA SER A 206 17.90 -15.98 -24.18
C SER A 206 18.16 -15.05 -22.98
N GLN A 207 18.23 -13.73 -23.25
CA GLN A 207 18.37 -12.74 -22.18
C GLN A 207 17.07 -12.59 -21.38
N ALA A 208 15.90 -12.68 -22.03
CA ALA A 208 14.62 -12.69 -21.31
C ALA A 208 14.49 -13.88 -20.37
N VAL A 209 14.90 -15.08 -20.82
CA VAL A 209 14.94 -16.28 -19.95
C VAL A 209 15.94 -16.10 -18.81
N TYR A 210 17.12 -15.53 -19.07
CA TYR A 210 18.11 -15.27 -18.02
C TYR A 210 17.60 -14.27 -16.97
N LEU A 211 16.88 -13.23 -17.40
CA LEU A 211 16.22 -12.29 -16.46
C LEU A 211 15.14 -12.99 -15.61
N ALA A 212 14.36 -13.89 -16.21
CA ALA A 212 13.39 -14.70 -15.47
C ALA A 212 14.06 -15.61 -14.44
N ASP A 213 15.26 -16.15 -14.73
CA ASP A 213 16.03 -16.94 -13.78
C ASP A 213 16.60 -16.08 -12.63
N ILE A 214 17.03 -14.84 -12.89
CA ILE A 214 17.42 -13.89 -11.85
C ILE A 214 16.22 -13.60 -10.96
N GLU A 215 15.06 -13.35 -11.52
CA GLU A 215 13.84 -13.07 -10.76
C GLU A 215 13.43 -14.25 -9.88
N ASN A 216 13.53 -15.48 -10.38
CA ASN A 216 13.34 -16.67 -9.54
C ASN A 216 14.32 -16.76 -8.36
N GLN A 217 15.56 -16.29 -8.55
CA GLN A 217 16.53 -16.26 -7.45
C GLN A 217 16.15 -15.17 -6.43
N ARG A 218 15.72 -14.00 -6.88
CA ARG A 218 15.23 -12.92 -6.02
C ARG A 218 14.04 -13.36 -5.17
N MET A 219 13.04 -14.01 -5.78
CA MET A 219 11.87 -14.56 -5.06
C MET A 219 12.25 -15.63 -4.02
N LYS A 220 13.22 -16.49 -4.33
CA LYS A 220 13.70 -17.49 -3.37
C LYS A 220 14.38 -16.82 -2.18
N LEU A 221 15.16 -15.78 -2.44
CA LEU A 221 15.87 -15.05 -1.41
C LEU A 221 14.89 -14.24 -0.53
N GLU A 222 13.86 -13.64 -1.12
CA GLU A 222 12.76 -13.02 -0.38
C GLU A 222 12.09 -14.04 0.55
N THR A 223 11.77 -15.23 0.04
CA THR A 223 11.21 -16.34 0.81
C THR A 223 12.12 -16.75 1.97
N GLU A 224 13.44 -16.87 1.72
CA GLU A 224 14.42 -17.20 2.73
C GLU A 224 14.53 -16.12 3.80
N ALA A 225 14.60 -14.85 3.40
CA ALA A 225 14.65 -13.72 4.33
C ALA A 225 13.40 -13.65 5.22
N PHE A 226 12.20 -13.83 4.65
CA PHE A 226 10.97 -13.85 5.44
C PHE A 226 10.90 -15.02 6.41
N SER A 227 11.38 -16.19 5.99
CA SER A 227 11.49 -17.35 6.88
C SER A 227 12.46 -17.10 8.02
N GLU A 228 13.62 -16.49 7.74
CA GLU A 228 14.63 -16.14 8.74
C GLU A 228 14.09 -15.10 9.72
N ILE A 229 13.46 -14.04 9.22
CA ILE A 229 12.83 -13.01 10.07
C ILE A 229 11.78 -13.64 10.99
N THR A 230 10.88 -14.46 10.45
CA THR A 230 9.77 -15.04 11.21
C THR A 230 10.22 -16.06 12.25
N ASN A 231 11.17 -16.92 11.89
CA ASN A 231 11.53 -18.08 12.72
C ASN A 231 12.70 -17.81 13.68
N ASN A 232 13.59 -16.87 13.33
CA ASN A 232 14.81 -16.60 14.07
C ASN A 232 14.89 -15.12 14.52
N VAL A 233 14.94 -14.17 13.59
CA VAL A 233 15.23 -12.76 13.89
C VAL A 233 14.23 -12.13 14.86
N THR A 234 12.96 -12.46 14.78
CA THR A 234 11.92 -11.91 15.68
C THR A 234 11.63 -12.77 16.91
N MET A 235 12.29 -13.92 17.04
CA MET A 235 12.14 -14.84 18.17
C MET A 235 13.24 -14.57 19.22
N ALA A 236 13.14 -13.45 19.93
CA ALA A 236 14.19 -12.97 20.81
C ALA A 236 14.32 -13.70 22.16
N GLY A 237 13.55 -14.78 22.39
CA GLY A 237 13.62 -15.55 23.65
C GLY A 237 12.68 -15.03 24.72
N ASN A 238 13.01 -15.28 25.99
CA ASN A 238 12.14 -14.98 27.12
C ASN A 238 12.74 -13.89 28.01
N ILE A 239 11.86 -13.10 28.63
CA ILE A 239 12.18 -12.17 29.72
C ILE A 239 11.34 -12.50 30.95
N THR A 240 11.81 -12.10 32.14
CA THR A 240 11.01 -12.17 33.37
C THR A 240 10.39 -10.80 33.63
N LEU A 241 9.06 -10.72 33.68
CA LEU A 241 8.33 -9.51 34.04
C LEU A 241 8.48 -9.16 35.51
N GLU A 242 8.12 -7.93 35.90
CA GLU A 242 8.20 -7.48 37.31
C GLU A 242 7.37 -8.33 38.30
N ASN A 243 6.28 -8.92 37.81
CA ASN A 243 5.44 -9.85 38.60
C ASN A 243 6.03 -11.27 38.73
N GLY A 244 7.18 -11.53 38.13
CA GLY A 244 7.87 -12.81 38.13
C GLY A 244 7.43 -13.81 37.04
N GLU A 245 6.52 -13.43 36.17
CA GLU A 245 6.09 -14.28 35.04
C GLU A 245 7.12 -14.27 33.91
N GLU A 246 7.29 -15.44 33.29
CA GLU A 246 8.08 -15.56 32.04
C GLU A 246 7.25 -15.09 30.84
N PHE A 247 7.84 -14.22 30.03
CA PHE A 247 7.21 -13.66 28.85
C PHE A 247 8.08 -13.92 27.62
N SER A 248 7.52 -14.55 26.60
CA SER A 248 8.22 -14.83 25.34
C SER A 248 8.17 -13.63 24.42
N VAL A 249 9.34 -13.12 24.03
CA VAL A 249 9.48 -11.98 23.12
C VAL A 249 9.56 -12.49 21.69
N ASN A 250 8.48 -12.25 20.95
CA ASN A 250 8.39 -12.52 19.51
C ASN A 250 7.75 -11.34 18.79
N SER A 251 7.58 -11.42 17.48
CA SER A 251 7.03 -10.33 16.67
C SER A 251 5.72 -9.77 17.23
N GLN A 252 4.76 -10.63 17.55
CA GLN A 252 3.44 -10.19 18.01
C GLN A 252 3.45 -9.74 19.48
N SER A 253 4.06 -10.52 20.36
CA SER A 253 4.07 -10.25 21.82
C SER A 253 4.82 -8.95 22.15
N TYR A 254 5.87 -8.63 21.39
CA TYR A 254 6.62 -7.38 21.49
C TYR A 254 5.69 -6.16 21.34
N TYR A 255 4.98 -6.06 20.22
CA TYR A 255 4.08 -4.94 19.99
C TYR A 255 2.94 -4.89 20.99
N THR A 256 2.38 -6.04 21.36
CA THR A 256 1.34 -6.13 22.39
C THR A 256 1.84 -5.57 23.72
N LEU A 257 3.04 -5.97 24.18
CA LEU A 257 3.56 -5.48 25.47
C LEU A 257 3.84 -3.98 25.44
N LEU A 258 4.37 -3.44 24.34
CA LEU A 258 4.69 -2.02 24.23
C LEU A 258 3.43 -1.14 24.17
N SER A 259 2.33 -1.64 23.63
CA SER A 259 1.09 -0.86 23.44
C SER A 259 0.09 -0.97 24.61
N THR A 260 0.15 -2.01 25.43
CA THR A 260 -0.93 -2.34 26.38
C THR A 260 -0.82 -1.71 27.78
N GLY A 261 0.00 -0.70 27.98
CA GLY A 261 0.11 -0.03 29.28
C GLY A 261 0.83 -0.80 30.37
N GLN A 262 1.57 -1.87 30.05
CA GLN A 262 2.44 -2.55 30.99
C GLN A 262 3.48 -1.58 31.59
N SER A 263 4.06 -1.93 32.73
CA SER A 263 5.05 -1.09 33.39
C SER A 263 6.17 -0.68 32.40
N ARG A 264 6.70 0.54 32.57
CA ARG A 264 7.79 1.05 31.72
C ARG A 264 9.02 0.15 31.78
N GLU A 265 9.30 -0.44 32.93
CA GLU A 265 10.39 -1.39 33.11
C GLU A 265 10.18 -2.67 32.30
N ASN A 266 8.97 -3.21 32.25
CA ASN A 266 8.66 -4.37 31.41
C ASN A 266 8.79 -4.05 29.93
N ARG A 267 8.33 -2.85 29.48
CA ARG A 267 8.53 -2.41 28.09
C ARG A 267 10.03 -2.31 27.75
N LYS A 268 10.80 -1.71 28.65
CA LYS A 268 12.26 -1.61 28.48
C LYS A 268 12.92 -2.98 28.36
N ARG A 269 12.63 -3.92 29.28
CA ARG A 269 13.20 -5.29 29.21
C ARG A 269 12.86 -6.01 27.90
N CYS A 270 11.63 -5.87 27.47
CA CYS A 270 11.19 -6.46 26.20
C CYS A 270 11.91 -5.84 25.02
N TYR A 271 12.09 -4.53 25.03
CA TYR A 271 12.83 -3.78 24.02
C TYR A 271 14.31 -4.18 23.99
N ASP A 272 14.99 -4.14 25.11
CA ASP A 272 16.40 -4.51 25.21
C ASP A 272 16.64 -5.94 24.69
N GLN A 273 15.82 -6.90 25.17
CA GLN A 273 15.92 -8.30 24.72
C GLN A 273 15.77 -8.46 23.20
N ARG A 274 14.83 -7.71 22.60
CA ARG A 274 14.63 -7.73 21.14
C ARG A 274 15.83 -7.18 20.39
N PHE A 275 16.31 -6.01 20.79
CA PHE A 275 17.38 -5.32 20.04
C PHE A 275 18.76 -5.96 20.27
N ASP A 276 19.05 -6.49 21.44
CA ASP A 276 20.23 -7.32 21.67
C ASP A 276 20.25 -8.55 20.75
N HIS A 277 19.08 -9.16 20.57
CA HIS A 277 18.95 -10.29 19.64
C HIS A 277 19.16 -9.86 18.18
N LEU A 278 18.57 -8.75 17.74
CA LEU A 278 18.72 -8.23 16.38
C LEU A 278 20.20 -7.94 16.03
N ILE A 279 20.97 -7.40 16.98
CA ILE A 279 22.42 -7.19 16.79
C ILE A 279 23.10 -8.52 16.50
N ASN A 280 22.75 -9.59 17.23
CA ASN A 280 23.36 -10.91 17.03
C ASN A 280 23.02 -11.52 15.66
N GLU A 281 21.83 -11.24 15.13
CA GLU A 281 21.38 -11.73 13.82
C GLU A 281 21.81 -10.84 12.64
N SER A 282 22.35 -9.66 12.89
CA SER A 282 22.63 -8.64 11.86
C SER A 282 23.59 -9.12 10.76
N ASP A 283 24.60 -9.92 11.06
CA ASP A 283 25.53 -10.46 10.05
C ASP A 283 24.87 -11.51 9.13
N SER A 284 23.98 -12.35 9.68
CA SER A 284 23.19 -13.30 8.89
C SER A 284 22.30 -12.56 7.90
N MET A 285 21.57 -11.56 8.38
CA MET A 285 20.68 -10.76 7.56
C MET A 285 21.42 -9.88 6.55
N ALA A 286 22.61 -9.37 6.90
CA ALA A 286 23.47 -8.62 5.99
C ALA A 286 23.95 -9.48 4.80
N SER A 287 24.18 -10.76 5.03
CA SER A 287 24.54 -11.70 3.96
C SER A 287 23.40 -11.91 2.96
N LEU A 288 22.18 -12.10 3.44
CA LEU A 288 20.97 -12.21 2.60
C LEU A 288 20.73 -10.89 1.84
N TYR A 289 20.85 -9.75 2.52
CA TYR A 289 20.67 -8.44 1.91
C TYR A 289 21.70 -8.17 0.81
N SER A 290 22.98 -8.51 1.04
CA SER A 290 24.03 -8.32 0.04
C SER A 290 23.80 -9.13 -1.24
N GLU A 291 23.30 -10.36 -1.11
CA GLU A 291 22.95 -11.19 -2.27
C GLU A 291 21.75 -10.61 -3.02
N LYS A 292 20.73 -10.11 -2.29
CA LYS A 292 19.59 -9.39 -2.88
C LYS A 292 20.09 -8.19 -3.69
N ALA A 293 20.85 -7.29 -3.09
CA ALA A 293 21.38 -6.08 -3.74
C ALA A 293 22.17 -6.41 -5.01
N ARG A 294 22.96 -7.50 -4.98
CA ARG A 294 23.70 -8.00 -6.14
C ARG A 294 22.77 -8.46 -7.28
N LEU A 295 21.70 -9.19 -6.96
CA LEU A 295 20.74 -9.67 -7.96
C LEU A 295 19.91 -8.53 -8.54
N ASP A 296 19.51 -7.57 -7.73
CA ASP A 296 18.75 -6.39 -8.13
C ASP A 296 19.54 -5.54 -9.14
N ASP A 297 20.79 -5.23 -8.81
CA ASP A 297 21.69 -4.49 -9.68
C ASP A 297 22.04 -5.27 -10.95
N LEU A 298 22.19 -6.59 -10.87
CA LEU A 298 22.42 -7.43 -12.03
C LEU A 298 21.23 -7.37 -13.00
N ALA A 299 20.00 -7.49 -12.50
CA ALA A 299 18.79 -7.38 -13.32
C ALA A 299 18.68 -6.01 -13.99
N ALA A 300 18.87 -4.92 -13.23
CA ALA A 300 18.79 -3.56 -13.73
C ALA A 300 19.81 -3.27 -14.85
N ARG A 301 21.07 -3.67 -14.66
CA ARG A 301 22.13 -3.48 -15.66
C ARG A 301 21.91 -4.30 -16.93
N GLN A 302 21.28 -5.48 -16.83
CA GLN A 302 20.90 -6.26 -18.02
C GLN A 302 19.86 -5.54 -18.87
N LEU A 303 19.12 -4.61 -18.28
CA LEU A 303 18.09 -3.78 -18.92
C LEU A 303 18.57 -2.34 -19.19
N ASN A 304 19.88 -2.06 -19.15
CA ASN A 304 20.48 -0.77 -19.39
C ASN A 304 20.09 0.35 -18.40
N TYR A 305 19.70 0.01 -17.17
CA TYR A 305 19.57 0.99 -16.11
C TYR A 305 20.93 1.25 -15.43
N THR A 306 21.06 2.41 -14.81
CA THR A 306 22.27 2.77 -14.04
C THR A 306 22.44 1.84 -12.84
N ASP A 307 21.36 1.59 -12.13
CA ASP A 307 21.26 0.71 -10.97
C ASP A 307 19.80 0.26 -10.74
N SER A 308 19.57 -0.54 -9.71
CA SER A 308 18.24 -1.04 -9.34
C SER A 308 17.28 0.08 -8.93
N TYR A 309 17.78 1.19 -8.38
CA TYR A 309 16.95 2.33 -7.98
C TYR A 309 16.37 3.08 -9.18
N ASP A 310 17.20 3.36 -10.20
CA ASP A 310 16.72 3.93 -11.46
C ASP A 310 15.66 3.03 -12.11
N SER A 311 15.88 1.72 -12.10
CA SER A 311 14.93 0.74 -12.64
C SER A 311 13.59 0.80 -11.91
N CYS A 312 13.61 0.83 -10.58
CA CYS A 312 12.41 0.93 -9.76
C CYS A 312 11.64 2.22 -10.03
N LEU A 313 12.31 3.37 -9.93
CA LEU A 313 11.67 4.68 -10.12
C LEU A 313 11.10 4.84 -11.53
N TYR A 314 11.87 4.40 -12.54
CA TYR A 314 11.38 4.41 -13.93
C TYR A 314 10.11 3.56 -14.07
N GLY A 315 10.08 2.36 -13.49
CA GLY A 315 8.89 1.51 -13.45
C GLY A 315 7.66 2.22 -12.90
N LEU A 316 7.83 3.04 -11.88
CA LEU A 316 6.76 3.74 -11.15
C LEU A 316 6.44 5.16 -11.69
N TYR A 317 7.00 5.56 -12.84
CA TYR A 317 6.85 6.93 -13.39
C TYR A 317 7.42 8.02 -12.49
N LEU A 318 8.40 7.69 -11.67
CA LEU A 318 9.08 8.61 -10.78
C LEU A 318 10.53 8.78 -11.21
N ASN A 319 11.19 9.78 -10.65
CA ASN A 319 12.61 10.04 -10.87
C ASN A 319 13.32 10.39 -9.55
N ARG A 320 14.66 10.37 -9.57
CA ARG A 320 15.47 10.64 -8.39
C ARG A 320 15.18 11.99 -7.76
N THR A 321 14.97 13.03 -8.57
CA THR A 321 14.72 14.38 -8.04
C THR A 321 13.47 14.42 -7.17
N GLN A 322 12.41 13.74 -7.57
CA GLN A 322 11.16 13.68 -6.81
C GLN A 322 11.36 13.01 -5.43
N ILE A 323 12.10 11.92 -5.39
CA ILE A 323 12.34 11.20 -4.12
C ILE A 323 13.41 11.89 -3.27
N ASP A 324 14.41 12.52 -3.88
CA ASP A 324 15.39 13.35 -3.17
C ASP A 324 14.73 14.59 -2.54
N ASP A 325 13.78 15.22 -3.25
CA ASP A 325 12.93 16.30 -2.72
C ASP A 325 12.12 15.82 -1.51
N MET A 326 11.46 14.65 -1.62
CA MET A 326 10.72 14.02 -0.52
C MET A 326 11.61 13.83 0.72
N ASN A 327 12.74 13.14 0.55
CA ASN A 327 13.69 12.86 1.62
C ASN A 327 14.20 14.16 2.27
N THR A 328 14.52 15.16 1.45
CA THR A 328 15.03 16.46 1.92
C THR A 328 13.98 17.19 2.74
N VAL A 329 12.73 17.31 2.24
CA VAL A 329 11.65 18.01 2.94
C VAL A 329 11.34 17.34 4.27
N PHE A 330 11.23 16.02 4.31
CA PHE A 330 10.85 15.34 5.55
C PHE A 330 11.96 15.40 6.61
N LYS A 331 13.26 15.40 6.21
CA LYS A 331 14.37 15.68 7.13
C LYS A 331 14.35 17.13 7.63
N GLU A 332 14.17 18.10 6.75
CA GLU A 332 14.11 19.53 7.11
C GLU A 332 12.92 19.87 8.00
N LYS A 333 11.79 19.20 7.82
CA LYS A 333 10.53 19.46 8.51
C LYS A 333 10.24 18.53 9.69
N LYS A 334 11.15 17.62 10.06
CA LYS A 334 10.97 16.68 11.18
C LYS A 334 10.57 17.37 12.49
N TYR A 335 10.96 18.63 12.67
CA TYR A 335 10.61 19.44 13.84
C TYR A 335 9.10 19.59 14.07
N VAL A 336 8.28 19.42 13.03
CA VAL A 336 6.80 19.48 13.16
C VAL A 336 6.30 18.41 14.15
N PHE A 337 6.97 17.27 14.24
CA PHE A 337 6.61 16.21 15.18
C PHE A 337 7.13 16.42 16.61
N GLU A 338 7.96 17.45 16.86
CA GLU A 338 8.45 17.70 18.23
C GLU A 338 7.31 18.10 19.16
N ASP A 339 6.37 18.95 18.72
CA ASP A 339 5.19 19.34 19.50
C ASP A 339 4.30 18.12 19.82
N TYR A 340 4.17 17.18 18.89
CA TYR A 340 3.44 15.93 19.12
C TYR A 340 4.15 15.01 20.12
N ASN A 341 5.46 14.86 20.01
CA ASN A 341 6.24 14.05 20.93
C ASN A 341 6.28 14.66 22.34
N GLU A 342 6.34 16.00 22.44
CA GLU A 342 6.22 16.70 23.71
C GLU A 342 4.84 16.47 24.34
N PHE A 343 3.77 16.59 23.56
CA PHE A 343 2.42 16.24 23.99
C PHE A 343 2.35 14.80 24.55
N ARG A 344 2.94 13.82 23.85
CA ARG A 344 3.01 12.42 24.31
C ARG A 344 3.78 12.32 25.62
N ARG A 345 4.95 12.96 25.71
CA ARG A 345 5.79 12.97 26.89
C ARG A 345 5.02 13.46 28.14
N GLU A 346 4.31 14.58 28.00
CA GLU A 346 3.51 15.18 29.05
C GLU A 346 2.33 14.28 29.46
N LYS A 347 1.59 13.75 28.50
CA LYS A 347 0.47 12.83 28.75
C LYS A 347 0.88 11.56 29.49
N LEU A 348 2.04 11.02 29.16
CA LEU A 348 2.61 9.84 29.81
C LEU A 348 3.28 10.16 31.16
N GLY A 349 3.41 11.45 31.52
CA GLY A 349 4.09 11.89 32.76
C GLY A 349 5.57 11.53 32.80
N LEU A 350 6.24 11.52 31.63
CA LEU A 350 7.62 11.08 31.49
C LEU A 350 8.59 12.28 31.48
N GLU A 351 9.80 12.08 32.02
CA GLU A 351 10.89 13.08 31.90
C GLU A 351 11.47 13.07 30.48
N THR A 352 11.59 11.90 29.86
CA THR A 352 12.12 11.69 28.50
C THR A 352 11.33 10.61 27.79
N LEU A 353 11.16 10.76 26.48
CA LEU A 353 10.65 9.67 25.63
C LEU A 353 11.78 8.75 25.18
N LYS A 354 11.49 7.46 25.18
CA LYS A 354 12.32 6.40 24.65
C LYS A 354 11.57 5.68 23.52
N PRO A 355 12.24 4.95 22.63
CA PRO A 355 11.58 4.23 21.54
C PRO A 355 10.45 3.29 22.02
N TYR A 356 10.61 2.63 23.17
CA TYR A 356 9.60 1.75 23.75
C TYR A 356 8.40 2.48 24.38
N ASP A 357 8.40 3.82 24.43
CA ASP A 357 7.26 4.63 24.88
C ASP A 357 6.41 5.13 23.72
N LEU A 358 6.91 5.05 22.46
CA LEU A 358 6.25 5.61 21.29
C LEU A 358 4.99 4.84 20.88
N MET A 359 4.91 3.56 21.20
CA MET A 359 3.76 2.71 20.89
C MET A 359 2.68 2.71 21.97
N LEU A 360 2.99 3.24 23.17
CA LEU A 360 2.06 3.24 24.27
C LEU A 360 0.84 4.12 23.92
N GLN A 361 -0.35 3.59 24.11
CA GLN A 361 -1.59 4.36 23.97
C GLN A 361 -1.63 5.48 25.01
N LEU A 362 -2.07 6.66 24.61
CA LEU A 362 -2.05 7.86 25.47
C LEU A 362 -3.24 7.97 26.41
N THR A 363 -4.29 7.23 26.14
CA THR A 363 -5.47 7.14 26.99
C THR A 363 -5.66 5.69 27.39
N ASP A 364 -6.13 5.49 28.62
CA ASP A 364 -6.72 4.22 28.98
C ASP A 364 -7.95 4.07 28.11
N GLN A 365 -7.78 3.50 26.89
CA GLN A 365 -8.86 3.33 25.93
C GLN A 365 -10.12 2.95 26.70
N PRO A 366 -11.19 3.74 26.67
CA PRO A 366 -12.44 3.30 27.25
C PRO A 366 -12.72 1.95 26.62
N GLY A 367 -12.86 0.93 27.43
CA GLY A 367 -13.08 -0.45 26.98
C GLY A 367 -14.41 -0.63 26.27
N ARG A 368 -14.79 0.35 25.43
CA ARG A 368 -15.94 0.24 24.55
C ARG A 368 -15.56 -0.64 23.37
N ASN A 369 -16.07 -1.84 23.40
CA ASN A 369 -16.10 -2.67 22.21
C ASN A 369 -17.28 -2.25 21.36
N TYR A 370 -16.99 -1.98 20.09
CA TYR A 370 -17.99 -1.72 19.05
C TYR A 370 -18.38 -3.02 18.41
N THR A 371 -19.67 -3.29 18.28
CA THR A 371 -20.12 -4.36 17.41
C THR A 371 -19.77 -4.00 15.96
N TYR A 372 -19.62 -5.01 15.12
CA TYR A 372 -19.35 -4.80 13.69
C TYR A 372 -20.39 -3.89 13.04
N VAL A 373 -21.67 -4.08 13.36
CA VAL A 373 -22.78 -3.26 12.84
C VAL A 373 -22.68 -1.80 13.31
N GLU A 374 -22.37 -1.53 14.59
CA GLU A 374 -22.15 -0.16 15.07
C GLU A 374 -21.01 0.51 14.30
N SER A 375 -19.90 -0.21 14.07
CA SER A 375 -18.78 0.31 13.29
C SER A 375 -19.16 0.64 11.86
N LEU A 376 -19.92 -0.24 11.20
CA LEU A 376 -20.40 0.04 9.85
C LEU A 376 -21.32 1.27 9.81
N GLN A 377 -22.16 1.48 10.84
CA GLN A 377 -23.01 2.66 10.92
C GLN A 377 -22.23 3.94 11.13
N GLU A 378 -21.10 3.92 11.87
CA GLU A 378 -20.22 5.07 12.03
C GLU A 378 -19.42 5.35 10.76
N ILE A 379 -18.89 4.32 10.10
CA ILE A 379 -18.21 4.44 8.81
C ILE A 379 -19.19 4.99 7.75
N GLN A 380 -20.42 4.52 7.69
CA GLN A 380 -21.42 5.06 6.78
C GLN A 380 -21.64 6.57 6.98
N LYS A 381 -21.64 7.04 8.23
CA LYS A 381 -21.79 8.47 8.53
C LYS A 381 -20.58 9.28 8.08
N SER A 382 -19.37 8.74 8.10
CA SER A 382 -18.18 9.45 7.59
C SER A 382 -18.29 9.78 6.08
N TYR A 383 -19.07 9.00 5.32
CA TYR A 383 -19.38 9.28 3.92
C TYR A 383 -20.42 10.38 3.70
N SER A 384 -20.99 10.99 4.74
CA SER A 384 -22.13 11.91 4.61
C SER A 384 -21.86 13.15 3.72
N ARG A 385 -20.61 13.52 3.54
CA ARG A 385 -20.17 14.61 2.66
C ARG A 385 -19.56 14.13 1.34
N MET A 386 -19.53 12.82 1.11
CA MET A 386 -19.07 12.21 -0.14
C MET A 386 -20.25 12.02 -1.09
N ASP A 387 -19.95 11.85 -2.38
CA ASP A 387 -20.98 11.57 -3.39
C ASP A 387 -21.74 10.29 -3.04
N PRO A 388 -23.07 10.23 -3.27
CA PRO A 388 -23.91 9.05 -3.01
C PRO A 388 -23.39 7.73 -3.58
N ILE A 389 -22.59 7.75 -4.63
CA ILE A 389 -22.00 6.53 -5.22
C ILE A 389 -21.16 5.76 -4.21
N PHE A 390 -20.41 6.45 -3.31
CA PHE A 390 -19.62 5.78 -2.29
C PHE A 390 -20.49 5.02 -1.28
N ASN A 391 -21.63 5.60 -0.89
CA ASN A 391 -22.59 4.88 -0.05
C ASN A 391 -23.24 3.68 -0.77
N GLU A 392 -23.50 3.77 -2.07
CA GLU A 392 -24.00 2.64 -2.85
C GLU A 392 -22.98 1.49 -2.89
N ILE A 393 -21.70 1.80 -3.11
CA ILE A 393 -20.62 0.80 -3.10
C ILE A 393 -20.50 0.18 -1.71
N PHE A 394 -20.48 1.01 -0.66
CA PHE A 394 -20.45 0.58 0.74
C PHE A 394 -21.57 -0.42 1.03
N LEU A 395 -22.85 -0.07 0.75
CA LEU A 395 -23.98 -0.95 1.01
C LEU A 395 -23.86 -2.27 0.24
N LYS A 396 -23.51 -2.23 -1.05
CA LYS A 396 -23.29 -3.45 -1.86
C LYS A 396 -22.21 -4.34 -1.25
N THR A 397 -21.15 -3.76 -0.72
CA THR A 397 -20.01 -4.51 -0.13
C THR A 397 -20.43 -5.17 1.18
N VAL A 398 -21.05 -4.42 2.11
CA VAL A 398 -21.31 -4.90 3.47
C VAL A 398 -22.55 -5.80 3.57
N THR A 399 -23.45 -5.79 2.57
CA THR A 399 -24.63 -6.65 2.52
C THR A 399 -24.52 -7.77 1.48
N GLY A 400 -23.46 -7.76 0.65
CA GLY A 400 -23.31 -8.65 -0.51
C GLY A 400 -22.42 -9.87 -0.28
N ASN A 401 -22.00 -10.18 0.95
CA ASN A 401 -21.06 -11.26 1.25
C ASN A 401 -19.65 -11.04 0.63
N PHE A 402 -19.14 -9.81 0.70
CA PHE A 402 -17.80 -9.45 0.20
C PHE A 402 -16.78 -9.25 1.32
N ILE A 403 -17.17 -9.35 2.61
CA ILE A 403 -16.27 -9.16 3.75
C ILE A 403 -16.22 -10.43 4.61
N ASP A 404 -15.00 -10.92 4.90
CA ASP A 404 -14.74 -11.97 5.89
C ASP A 404 -14.21 -11.29 7.17
N VAL A 405 -15.03 -11.28 8.24
CA VAL A 405 -14.93 -10.30 9.32
C VAL A 405 -14.13 -10.80 10.52
N TYR A 406 -14.54 -11.92 11.11
CA TYR A 406 -14.08 -12.30 12.44
C TYR A 406 -12.80 -13.15 12.43
N PRO A 407 -11.92 -12.99 13.44
CA PRO A 407 -10.79 -13.89 13.60
C PRO A 407 -11.26 -15.33 13.88
N ASP A 408 -10.57 -16.30 13.28
CA ASP A 408 -10.81 -17.73 13.49
C ASP A 408 -9.48 -18.52 13.53
N PRO A 409 -8.61 -18.21 14.52
CA PRO A 409 -7.30 -18.86 14.60
C PRO A 409 -7.39 -20.36 14.90
N GLU A 410 -8.48 -20.84 15.50
CA GLU A 410 -8.70 -22.26 15.79
C GLU A 410 -8.86 -23.09 14.50
N HIS A 411 -9.47 -22.53 13.46
CA HIS A 411 -9.59 -23.16 12.15
C HIS A 411 -8.50 -22.72 11.17
N GLY A 412 -7.57 -21.86 11.62
CA GLY A 412 -6.39 -21.49 10.84
C GLY A 412 -6.57 -20.26 9.96
N LYS A 413 -7.51 -19.36 10.28
CA LYS A 413 -7.60 -18.05 9.64
C LYS A 413 -6.31 -17.26 9.90
N GLN A 414 -5.70 -16.70 8.84
CA GLN A 414 -4.48 -15.92 8.98
C GLN A 414 -4.75 -14.57 9.66
N PRO A 415 -3.78 -13.99 10.40
CA PRO A 415 -3.88 -12.64 10.93
C PRO A 415 -3.74 -11.58 9.83
N GLY A 416 -4.12 -10.32 10.16
CA GLY A 416 -4.01 -9.17 9.27
C GLY A 416 -5.32 -8.84 8.55
N GLY A 417 -5.24 -7.91 7.59
CA GLY A 417 -6.33 -7.48 6.71
C GLY A 417 -5.81 -7.21 5.31
N TYR A 418 -6.69 -7.27 4.31
CA TYR A 418 -6.41 -6.90 2.93
C TYR A 418 -7.70 -6.75 2.12
N CYS A 419 -7.62 -6.06 1.00
CA CYS A 419 -8.66 -5.95 0.00
C CYS A 419 -8.18 -6.56 -1.34
N TYR A 420 -9.01 -7.41 -1.95
CA TYR A 420 -8.75 -7.98 -3.28
C TYR A 420 -9.81 -7.50 -4.27
N GLU A 421 -9.33 -7.00 -5.40
CA GLU A 421 -10.16 -6.55 -6.51
C GLU A 421 -10.95 -7.70 -7.16
N LEU A 422 -12.12 -7.40 -7.68
CA LEU A 422 -12.91 -8.25 -8.55
C LEU A 422 -13.26 -7.52 -9.86
N CYS A 423 -12.30 -6.80 -10.41
CA CYS A 423 -12.46 -6.02 -11.64
C CYS A 423 -12.85 -6.90 -12.84
N ALA A 424 -12.32 -8.12 -12.92
CA ALA A 424 -12.70 -9.10 -13.94
C ALA A 424 -14.21 -9.40 -13.92
N LEU A 425 -14.86 -9.30 -12.77
CA LEU A 425 -16.29 -9.56 -12.56
C LEU A 425 -17.14 -8.29 -12.45
N LYS A 426 -16.52 -7.11 -12.40
CA LYS A 426 -17.19 -5.82 -12.14
C LYS A 426 -17.99 -5.81 -10.85
N ALA A 427 -17.52 -6.55 -9.86
CA ALA A 427 -18.15 -6.74 -8.55
C ALA A 427 -17.43 -5.92 -7.46
N PRO A 428 -18.06 -5.69 -6.28
CA PRO A 428 -17.33 -5.17 -5.11
C PRO A 428 -16.12 -6.03 -4.75
N ALA A 429 -15.10 -5.41 -4.21
CA ALA A 429 -13.88 -6.09 -3.80
C ALA A 429 -14.11 -7.06 -2.63
N LEU A 430 -13.27 -8.08 -2.52
CA LEU A 430 -13.24 -8.98 -1.38
C LEU A 430 -12.36 -8.39 -0.28
N ILE A 431 -12.94 -8.15 0.89
CA ILE A 431 -12.25 -7.62 2.06
C ILE A 431 -12.07 -8.73 3.10
N PHE A 432 -10.85 -8.86 3.60
CA PHE A 432 -10.48 -9.77 4.67
C PHE A 432 -10.00 -8.97 5.88
N ILE A 433 -10.60 -9.19 7.04
CA ILE A 433 -10.18 -8.55 8.29
C ILE A 433 -10.25 -9.54 9.47
N ASN A 434 -9.63 -9.16 10.58
CA ASN A 434 -9.74 -9.84 11.86
C ASN A 434 -10.28 -8.84 12.89
N TYR A 435 -11.58 -8.57 12.82
CA TYR A 435 -12.27 -7.56 13.59
C TYR A 435 -12.48 -7.97 15.04
N ASN A 436 -11.97 -7.20 16.02
CA ASN A 436 -12.06 -7.45 17.46
C ASN A 436 -12.91 -6.41 18.21
N GLY A 437 -13.39 -5.38 17.50
CA GLY A 437 -14.31 -4.39 18.07
C GLY A 437 -13.66 -3.16 18.68
N ILE A 438 -12.40 -2.89 18.38
CA ILE A 438 -11.70 -1.67 18.83
C ILE A 438 -11.70 -0.60 17.72
N ILE A 439 -11.45 0.66 18.09
CA ILE A 439 -11.49 1.78 17.16
C ILE A 439 -10.46 1.65 16.00
N SER A 440 -9.31 1.04 16.26
CA SER A 440 -8.32 0.76 15.21
C SER A 440 -8.82 -0.27 14.19
N ASP A 441 -9.70 -1.20 14.59
CA ASP A 441 -10.32 -2.13 13.63
C ASP A 441 -11.35 -1.43 12.73
N GLN A 442 -12.07 -0.42 13.27
CA GLN A 442 -12.96 0.42 12.46
C GLN A 442 -12.14 1.18 11.40
N LYS A 443 -11.01 1.75 11.80
CA LYS A 443 -10.13 2.47 10.90
C LYS A 443 -9.54 1.53 9.83
N ALA A 444 -9.10 0.33 10.22
CA ALA A 444 -8.60 -0.69 9.29
C ALA A 444 -9.70 -1.10 8.28
N LEU A 445 -10.93 -1.30 8.75
CA LEU A 445 -12.07 -1.60 7.86
C LEU A 445 -12.34 -0.43 6.90
N THR A 446 -12.26 0.81 7.37
CA THR A 446 -12.43 2.00 6.54
C THR A 446 -11.34 2.10 5.45
N HIS A 447 -10.11 1.74 5.79
CA HIS A 447 -9.00 1.62 4.85
C HIS A 447 -9.30 0.63 3.73
N GLU A 448 -9.70 -0.61 4.08
CA GLU A 448 -9.99 -1.64 3.09
C GLU A 448 -11.22 -1.28 2.22
N LEU A 449 -12.20 -0.60 2.79
CA LEU A 449 -13.35 -0.07 2.03
C LEU A 449 -12.91 0.99 1.00
N GLY A 450 -11.91 1.80 1.30
CA GLY A 450 -11.34 2.77 0.34
C GLY A 450 -10.70 2.10 -0.87
N HIS A 451 -9.98 1.00 -0.69
CA HIS A 451 -9.56 0.15 -1.81
C HIS A 451 -10.75 -0.38 -2.59
N GLY A 452 -11.79 -0.85 -1.89
CA GLY A 452 -13.02 -1.35 -2.49
C GLY A 452 -13.73 -0.33 -3.37
N ASP A 453 -13.82 0.93 -2.94
CA ASP A 453 -14.37 2.04 -3.71
C ASP A 453 -13.61 2.22 -5.03
N ASN A 454 -12.28 2.25 -4.97
CA ASN A 454 -11.42 2.40 -6.13
C ASN A 454 -11.59 1.25 -7.13
N PHE A 455 -11.50 0.00 -6.66
CA PHE A 455 -11.61 -1.17 -7.52
C PHE A 455 -12.99 -1.29 -8.19
N TYR A 456 -14.05 -0.96 -7.46
CA TYR A 456 -15.39 -0.97 -8.02
C TYR A 456 -15.58 0.10 -9.10
N LEU A 457 -15.13 1.32 -8.85
CA LEU A 457 -15.22 2.42 -9.82
C LEU A 457 -14.40 2.13 -11.07
N MET A 458 -13.14 1.68 -10.94
CA MET A 458 -12.31 1.27 -12.08
C MET A 458 -12.95 0.14 -12.88
N GLY A 459 -13.30 -0.97 -12.22
CA GLY A 459 -13.83 -2.18 -12.87
C GLY A 459 -15.11 -1.94 -13.66
N ASN A 460 -15.90 -0.93 -13.26
CA ASN A 460 -17.13 -0.55 -13.95
C ASN A 460 -16.95 0.54 -15.01
N SER A 461 -15.79 1.20 -15.06
CA SER A 461 -15.58 2.39 -15.90
C SER A 461 -14.63 2.17 -17.07
N VAL A 462 -13.59 1.36 -16.91
CA VAL A 462 -12.56 1.14 -17.94
C VAL A 462 -12.49 -0.32 -18.40
N ASP A 463 -11.76 -0.60 -19.47
CA ASP A 463 -11.46 -1.99 -19.86
C ASP A 463 -10.62 -2.64 -18.76
N TYR A 464 -10.79 -3.95 -18.58
CA TYR A 464 -10.11 -4.74 -17.57
C TYR A 464 -8.58 -4.51 -17.53
N ILE A 465 -7.94 -4.32 -18.68
CA ILE A 465 -6.50 -4.07 -18.77
C ILE A 465 -6.04 -2.80 -18.04
N TYR A 466 -6.98 -1.90 -17.71
CA TYR A 466 -6.73 -0.63 -17.02
C TYR A 466 -7.17 -0.63 -15.55
N CYS A 467 -7.56 -1.76 -15.01
CA CYS A 467 -8.05 -1.85 -13.63
C CYS A 467 -6.94 -1.88 -12.56
N PHE A 468 -5.72 -1.60 -12.94
CA PHE A 468 -4.57 -1.62 -12.02
C PHE A 468 -3.81 -0.31 -12.12
N GLY A 469 -3.35 0.23 -11.00
CA GLY A 469 -2.54 1.44 -10.91
C GLY A 469 -1.15 1.17 -10.32
N GLN A 470 -0.35 2.21 -10.19
CA GLN A 470 0.93 2.11 -9.49
C GLN A 470 0.71 1.91 -8.00
N ILE A 471 1.68 1.28 -7.31
CA ILE A 471 1.55 0.91 -5.89
C ILE A 471 1.17 2.12 -5.03
N TYR A 472 1.84 3.26 -5.21
CA TYR A 472 1.52 4.46 -4.43
C TYR A 472 0.13 5.05 -4.75
N GLU A 473 -0.43 4.80 -5.95
CA GLU A 473 -1.78 5.24 -6.28
C GLU A 473 -2.85 4.39 -5.59
N MET A 474 -2.58 3.10 -5.40
CA MET A 474 -3.55 2.18 -4.79
C MET A 474 -3.79 2.48 -3.31
N GLU A 475 -2.84 3.09 -2.62
CA GLU A 475 -2.98 3.49 -1.22
C GLU A 475 -3.64 4.87 -1.03
N ILE A 476 -3.85 5.65 -2.09
CA ILE A 476 -4.50 6.97 -1.98
C ILE A 476 -5.95 6.83 -1.51
N PRO A 477 -6.83 6.00 -2.10
CA PRO A 477 -8.22 5.91 -1.68
C PRO A 477 -8.39 5.30 -0.30
N SER A 478 -7.58 4.32 0.06
CA SER A 478 -7.60 3.70 1.40
C SER A 478 -7.23 4.69 2.49
N THR A 479 -6.12 5.40 2.31
CA THR A 479 -5.66 6.40 3.27
C THR A 479 -6.53 7.66 3.27
N PHE A 480 -7.18 8.00 2.17
CA PHE A 480 -8.18 9.08 2.12
C PHE A 480 -9.43 8.75 2.94
N ASN A 481 -9.91 7.53 2.88
CA ASN A 481 -11.02 7.08 3.71
C ASN A 481 -10.66 7.08 5.21
N GLU A 482 -9.39 6.79 5.56
CA GLU A 482 -8.92 6.97 6.95
C GLU A 482 -9.05 8.43 7.41
N GLU A 483 -8.65 9.41 6.57
CA GLU A 483 -8.79 10.84 6.90
C GLU A 483 -10.25 11.23 7.12
N LEU A 484 -11.17 10.76 6.26
CA LEU A 484 -12.61 11.01 6.40
C LEU A 484 -13.15 10.44 7.72
N PHE A 485 -12.76 9.21 8.06
CA PHE A 485 -13.22 8.55 9.28
C PHE A 485 -12.68 9.23 10.53
N VAL A 486 -11.38 9.55 10.57
CA VAL A 486 -10.76 10.25 11.70
C VAL A 486 -11.39 11.64 11.89
N ASP A 487 -11.61 12.39 10.80
CA ASP A 487 -12.26 13.69 10.84
C ASP A 487 -13.68 13.60 11.41
N TYR A 488 -14.46 12.60 10.96
CA TYR A 488 -15.79 12.32 11.48
C TYR A 488 -15.76 11.99 12.99
N VAL A 489 -14.84 11.14 13.43
CA VAL A 489 -14.71 10.76 14.85
C VAL A 489 -14.34 11.96 15.71
N VAL A 490 -13.38 12.75 15.27
CA VAL A 490 -12.94 13.97 16.00
C VAL A 490 -14.10 14.96 16.17
N GLU A 491 -14.91 15.15 15.13
CA GLU A 491 -16.06 16.08 15.17
C GLU A 491 -17.26 15.57 15.98
N ASN A 492 -17.46 14.24 16.12
CA ASN A 492 -18.71 13.65 16.61
C ASN A 492 -18.57 12.78 17.88
N SER A 493 -17.36 12.66 18.44
CA SER A 493 -17.11 11.87 19.66
C SER A 493 -16.86 12.76 20.85
N ASP A 494 -16.83 12.16 22.05
CA ASP A 494 -16.34 12.84 23.25
C ASP A 494 -14.84 13.19 23.13
N LYS A 495 -14.41 14.17 23.94
CA LYS A 495 -13.03 14.68 23.93
C LYS A 495 -11.98 13.57 24.07
N GLU A 496 -12.20 12.61 24.98
CA GLU A 496 -11.24 11.53 25.23
C GLU A 496 -11.04 10.64 24.00
N THR A 497 -12.13 10.27 23.35
CA THR A 497 -12.12 9.49 22.10
C THR A 497 -11.47 10.29 20.97
N ALA A 498 -11.82 11.56 20.80
CA ALA A 498 -11.25 12.43 19.77
C ALA A 498 -9.72 12.59 19.94
N VAL A 499 -9.24 12.85 21.15
CA VAL A 499 -7.81 12.96 21.48
C VAL A 499 -7.09 11.64 21.21
N ALA A 500 -7.66 10.51 21.61
CA ALA A 500 -7.07 9.19 21.40
C ALA A 500 -6.89 8.88 19.92
N VAL A 501 -7.96 9.05 19.12
CA VAL A 501 -7.95 8.73 17.67
C VAL A 501 -7.04 9.69 16.90
N LEU A 502 -7.13 10.99 17.15
CA LEU A 502 -6.29 11.96 16.46
C LEU A 502 -4.81 11.79 16.82
N SER A 503 -4.49 11.55 18.10
CA SER A 503 -3.12 11.29 18.54
C SER A 503 -2.53 10.05 17.88
N GLN A 504 -3.28 8.94 17.80
CA GLN A 504 -2.83 7.74 17.10
C GLN A 504 -2.57 8.04 15.62
N HIS A 505 -3.47 8.75 14.96
CA HIS A 505 -3.37 9.08 13.54
C HIS A 505 -2.16 9.98 13.23
N ILE A 506 -1.85 10.95 14.10
CA ILE A 506 -0.62 11.76 13.99
C ILE A 506 0.64 10.90 14.15
N GLY A 507 0.63 9.91 15.04
CA GLY A 507 1.72 8.93 15.14
C GLY A 507 1.94 8.13 13.85
N GLU A 508 0.88 7.83 13.12
CA GLU A 508 0.97 7.19 11.81
C GLU A 508 1.53 8.15 10.74
N TYR A 509 1.18 9.45 10.77
CA TYR A 509 1.86 10.43 9.90
C TYR A 509 3.37 10.44 10.14
N GLN A 510 3.81 10.41 11.40
CA GLN A 510 5.23 10.33 11.72
C GLN A 510 5.86 9.07 11.12
N ASN A 511 5.20 7.92 11.22
CA ASN A 511 5.68 6.70 10.57
C ASN A 511 5.75 6.84 9.04
N TYR A 512 4.69 7.33 8.38
CA TYR A 512 4.64 7.46 6.92
C TYR A 512 5.63 8.49 6.38
N LEU A 513 5.82 9.63 7.06
CA LEU A 513 6.55 10.77 6.51
C LEU A 513 7.99 10.91 7.03
N THR A 514 8.39 10.12 8.04
CA THR A 514 9.79 10.08 8.50
C THR A 514 10.41 8.69 8.40
N ARG A 515 9.76 7.67 8.95
CA ARG A 515 10.33 6.32 9.01
C ARG A 515 10.36 5.62 7.64
N GLN A 516 9.29 5.69 6.85
CA GLN A 516 9.25 5.02 5.56
C GLN A 516 10.25 5.61 4.53
N PRO A 517 10.40 6.94 4.40
CA PRO A 517 11.48 7.55 3.61
C PRO A 517 12.87 7.15 4.10
N MET A 518 13.09 7.09 5.43
CA MET A 518 14.35 6.66 6.01
C MET A 518 14.72 5.23 5.60
N ILE A 519 13.74 4.31 5.60
CA ILE A 519 13.95 2.92 5.16
C ILE A 519 14.35 2.88 3.68
N THR A 520 13.68 3.67 2.83
CA THR A 520 14.04 3.76 1.40
C THR A 520 15.47 4.31 1.20
N GLU A 521 15.83 5.37 1.91
CA GLU A 521 17.19 5.92 1.82
C GLU A 521 18.23 4.94 2.37
N PHE A 522 17.89 4.19 3.41
CA PHE A 522 18.73 3.10 3.90
C PHE A 522 18.93 2.03 2.81
N GLU A 523 17.86 1.55 2.21
CA GLU A 523 17.94 0.52 1.16
C GLU A 523 18.81 1.01 -0.01
N TYR A 524 18.62 2.25 -0.47
CA TYR A 524 19.42 2.83 -1.53
C TYR A 524 20.93 2.91 -1.18
N LYS A 525 21.26 3.45 -0.01
CA LYS A 525 22.66 3.57 0.43
C LYS A 525 23.30 2.21 0.73
N ALA A 526 22.52 1.25 1.24
CA ALA A 526 22.98 -0.12 1.46
C ALA A 526 23.28 -0.85 0.14
N HIS A 527 22.46 -0.66 -0.91
CA HIS A 527 22.77 -1.16 -2.26
C HIS A 527 24.07 -0.56 -2.81
N GLN A 528 24.28 0.76 -2.64
CA GLN A 528 25.53 1.40 -3.04
C GLN A 528 26.75 0.82 -2.30
N LEU A 529 26.62 0.62 -0.99
CA LEU A 529 27.67 0.01 -0.17
C LEU A 529 28.02 -1.41 -0.65
N CYS A 530 26.99 -2.23 -0.95
CA CYS A 530 27.18 -3.55 -1.51
C CYS A 530 27.84 -3.51 -2.91
N ALA A 531 27.45 -2.55 -3.76
CA ALA A 531 28.02 -2.39 -5.10
C ALA A 531 29.50 -1.98 -5.07
N GLU A 532 29.89 -1.14 -4.10
CA GLU A 532 31.28 -0.67 -3.93
C GLU A 532 32.18 -1.75 -3.33
N ASN A 533 31.72 -2.48 -2.32
CA ASN A 533 32.53 -3.42 -1.53
C ASN A 533 32.33 -4.90 -1.94
N GLY A 534 31.34 -5.19 -2.79
CA GLY A 534 30.91 -6.54 -3.15
C GLY A 534 29.95 -7.17 -2.15
N ASN A 535 29.98 -6.76 -0.89
CA ASN A 535 29.04 -7.12 0.19
C ASN A 535 29.09 -6.05 1.29
N ALA A 536 28.11 -6.08 2.19
CA ALA A 536 28.10 -5.29 3.41
C ALA A 536 28.03 -6.21 4.65
N SER A 537 28.73 -5.85 5.71
CA SER A 537 28.64 -6.51 7.01
C SER A 537 27.48 -5.96 7.84
N GLY A 538 27.01 -6.73 8.83
CA GLY A 538 26.02 -6.26 9.81
C GLY A 538 26.45 -4.96 10.48
N ALA A 539 27.73 -4.84 10.85
CA ALA A 539 28.27 -3.63 11.48
C ALA A 539 28.19 -2.40 10.57
N GLU A 540 28.47 -2.52 9.26
CA GLU A 540 28.36 -1.42 8.31
C GLU A 540 26.91 -1.00 8.10
N LEU A 541 25.98 -1.96 7.99
CA LEU A 541 24.54 -1.67 7.87
C LEU A 541 23.98 -1.07 9.17
N ASN A 542 24.40 -1.54 10.33
CA ASN A 542 24.04 -0.95 11.62
C ASN A 542 24.51 0.51 11.73
N ALA A 543 25.74 0.81 11.32
CA ALA A 543 26.25 2.18 11.32
C ALA A 543 25.48 3.10 10.36
N LEU A 544 25.12 2.59 9.17
CA LEU A 544 24.30 3.32 8.21
C LEU A 544 22.89 3.60 8.77
N TRP A 545 22.24 2.60 9.37
CA TRP A 545 20.95 2.76 10.01
C TRP A 545 20.97 3.82 11.10
N THR A 546 21.97 3.77 12.00
CA THR A 546 22.16 4.76 13.08
C THR A 546 22.30 6.17 12.53
N SER A 547 23.07 6.35 11.45
CA SER A 547 23.24 7.67 10.81
C SER A 547 21.91 8.23 10.32
N LEU A 548 21.12 7.41 9.60
CA LEU A 548 19.85 7.83 9.06
C LEU A 548 18.78 8.04 10.15
N SER A 549 18.79 7.22 11.19
CA SER A 549 17.86 7.40 12.34
C SER A 549 18.07 8.76 13.03
N LYS A 550 19.29 9.27 13.06
CA LYS A 550 19.58 10.62 13.58
C LYS A 550 19.15 11.74 12.63
N GLU A 551 19.19 11.48 11.31
CA GLU A 551 18.75 12.47 10.32
C GLU A 551 17.23 12.65 10.30
N TYR A 552 16.48 11.54 10.39
CA TYR A 552 15.01 11.51 10.29
C TYR A 552 14.29 11.53 11.63
N GLY A 553 14.94 11.03 12.69
CA GLY A 553 14.34 10.87 14.01
C GLY A 553 14.07 12.21 14.70
N SER A 554 13.13 12.20 15.63
CA SER A 554 12.81 13.33 16.49
C SER A 554 13.92 13.56 17.51
N ASP A 555 14.27 14.81 17.73
CA ASP A 555 15.28 15.20 18.72
C ASP A 555 14.74 15.08 20.17
N SER A 556 13.42 14.99 20.35
CA SER A 556 12.76 14.76 21.65
C SER A 556 12.69 13.28 22.07
N VAL A 557 13.15 12.35 21.22
CA VAL A 557 13.24 10.92 21.55
C VAL A 557 14.70 10.52 21.76
N GLU A 558 14.98 9.91 22.91
CA GLU A 558 16.32 9.43 23.24
C GLU A 558 16.52 7.98 22.76
N TYR A 559 17.18 7.83 21.61
CA TYR A 559 17.50 6.54 20.98
C TYR A 559 18.71 5.86 21.66
N TYR A 560 18.79 4.54 21.52
CA TYR A 560 19.91 3.72 21.99
C TYR A 560 20.82 3.28 20.83
N ASP A 561 22.05 2.89 21.15
CA ASP A 561 22.99 2.36 20.14
C ASP A 561 22.49 1.01 19.58
N GLU A 562 21.75 0.23 20.38
CA GLU A 562 21.14 -1.05 20.01
C GLU A 562 20.08 -0.91 18.92
N ASP A 563 19.44 0.25 18.80
CA ASP A 563 18.43 0.55 17.76
C ASP A 563 19.02 0.42 16.35
N SER A 564 20.34 0.44 16.23
CA SER A 564 21.07 0.32 14.97
C SER A 564 20.74 -0.93 14.13
N ALA A 565 20.34 -2.01 14.78
CA ALA A 565 20.05 -3.29 14.11
C ALA A 565 18.59 -3.45 13.69
N GLU A 566 17.75 -2.42 13.82
CA GLU A 566 16.32 -2.48 13.49
C GLU A 566 16.04 -2.90 12.05
N TRP A 567 16.89 -2.51 11.10
CA TRP A 567 16.76 -2.85 9.69
C TRP A 567 16.65 -4.37 9.45
N ALA A 568 17.28 -5.19 10.30
CA ALA A 568 17.38 -6.63 10.10
C ALA A 568 16.03 -7.36 10.05
N TYR A 569 14.97 -6.82 10.69
CA TYR A 569 13.65 -7.44 10.67
C TYR A 569 12.65 -6.77 9.71
N ILE A 570 13.06 -5.76 8.94
CA ILE A 570 12.17 -5.04 8.02
C ILE A 570 11.97 -5.85 6.75
N ASN A 571 10.86 -6.56 6.65
CA ASN A 571 10.53 -7.39 5.49
C ASN A 571 10.63 -6.64 4.15
N HIS A 572 10.25 -5.35 4.14
CA HIS A 572 10.15 -4.55 2.91
C HIS A 572 11.47 -4.44 2.13
N ILE A 573 12.62 -4.38 2.82
CA ILE A 573 13.91 -4.25 2.15
C ILE A 573 14.39 -5.56 1.49
N TYR A 574 13.68 -6.67 1.71
CA TYR A 574 13.97 -7.97 1.08
C TYR A 574 12.98 -8.32 -0.05
N LEU A 575 11.97 -7.48 -0.28
CA LEU A 575 11.01 -7.70 -1.37
C LEU A 575 11.69 -7.66 -2.74
N THR A 576 11.18 -8.44 -3.67
CA THR A 576 11.54 -8.33 -5.09
C THR A 576 11.16 -6.97 -5.68
N ASN A 577 10.09 -6.35 -5.17
CA ASN A 577 9.75 -4.95 -5.42
C ASN A 577 10.64 -4.04 -4.55
N ASN A 578 11.79 -3.68 -5.09
CA ASN A 578 12.79 -2.86 -4.41
C ASN A 578 12.26 -1.50 -3.99
N TYR A 579 12.82 -0.96 -2.90
CA TYR A 579 12.53 0.39 -2.41
C TYR A 579 11.04 0.63 -2.13
N TYR A 580 10.33 -0.39 -1.70
CA TYR A 580 8.87 -0.38 -1.57
C TYR A 580 8.34 0.75 -0.69
N THR A 581 9.09 1.13 0.36
CA THR A 581 8.55 1.94 1.45
C THR A 581 8.31 3.41 1.10
N PHE A 582 8.97 3.99 0.10
CA PHE A 582 8.66 5.36 -0.32
C PHE A 582 7.22 5.50 -0.87
N ASN A 583 6.64 4.42 -1.39
CA ASN A 583 5.27 4.45 -1.90
C ASN A 583 4.28 4.91 -0.83
N TYR A 584 4.47 4.49 0.43
CA TYR A 584 3.66 4.94 1.55
C TYR A 584 3.77 6.44 1.80
N ALA A 585 4.98 6.99 1.71
CA ALA A 585 5.22 8.40 1.94
C ALA A 585 4.67 9.28 0.81
N VAL A 586 4.88 8.88 -0.44
CA VAL A 586 4.34 9.56 -1.62
C VAL A 586 2.81 9.52 -1.60
N SER A 587 2.23 8.35 -1.35
CA SER A 587 0.78 8.16 -1.24
C SER A 587 0.17 9.05 -0.14
N LYS A 588 0.76 9.04 1.07
CA LYS A 588 0.26 9.85 2.19
C LYS A 588 0.37 11.35 1.89
N ALA A 589 1.45 11.83 1.27
CA ALA A 589 1.60 13.23 0.88
C ALA A 589 0.51 13.66 -0.13
N ILE A 590 0.22 12.81 -1.12
CA ILE A 590 -0.87 13.04 -2.08
C ILE A 590 -2.21 13.05 -1.33
N THR A 591 -2.47 12.07 -0.48
CA THR A 591 -3.71 11.97 0.32
C THR A 591 -3.95 13.22 1.16
N LEU A 592 -2.93 13.74 1.86
CA LEU A 592 -3.06 14.96 2.66
C LEU A 592 -3.38 16.19 1.81
N SER A 593 -2.81 16.28 0.61
CA SER A 593 -3.15 17.33 -0.36
C SER A 593 -4.58 17.20 -0.88
N LEU A 594 -5.04 15.98 -1.15
CA LEU A 594 -6.42 15.69 -1.55
C LEU A 594 -7.41 15.99 -0.42
N PHE A 595 -7.10 15.59 0.80
CA PHE A 595 -7.95 15.85 1.97
C PHE A 595 -8.09 17.37 2.24
N LYS A 596 -7.01 18.12 2.05
CA LYS A 596 -7.08 19.59 2.08
C LYS A 596 -8.05 20.14 1.05
N GLN A 597 -7.96 19.70 -0.23
CA GLN A 597 -8.89 20.14 -1.28
C GLN A 597 -10.34 19.73 -0.99
N TYR A 598 -10.55 18.53 -0.46
CA TYR A 598 -11.85 18.06 0.00
C TYR A 598 -12.46 19.00 1.06
N ARG A 599 -11.68 19.41 2.05
CA ARG A 599 -12.16 20.33 3.10
C ARG A 599 -12.44 21.75 2.58
N GLU A 600 -11.72 22.19 1.55
CA GLU A 600 -11.90 23.53 0.93
C GLU A 600 -13.13 23.59 0.02
N ASP A 601 -13.39 22.56 -0.81
CA ASP A 601 -14.53 22.47 -1.74
C ASP A 601 -14.95 21.01 -1.95
N PRO A 602 -15.77 20.44 -1.04
CA PRO A 602 -16.19 19.04 -1.12
C PRO A 602 -16.91 18.70 -2.42
N LYS A 603 -17.67 19.65 -3.00
CA LYS A 603 -18.45 19.39 -4.22
C LYS A 603 -17.56 19.19 -5.43
N THR A 604 -16.71 20.15 -5.74
CA THR A 604 -15.76 20.02 -6.87
C THR A 604 -14.80 18.85 -6.65
N PHE A 605 -14.39 18.63 -5.40
CA PHE A 605 -13.55 17.48 -5.05
C PHE A 605 -14.23 16.16 -5.39
N ASN A 606 -15.47 15.94 -5.00
CA ASN A 606 -16.19 14.68 -5.26
C ASN A 606 -16.28 14.37 -6.76
N GLU A 607 -16.61 15.36 -7.59
CA GLU A 607 -16.66 15.19 -9.04
C GLU A 607 -15.31 14.74 -9.60
N ASN A 608 -14.23 15.40 -9.20
CA ASN A 608 -12.87 15.08 -9.61
C ASN A 608 -12.40 13.71 -9.06
N TYR A 609 -12.76 13.40 -7.81
CA TYR A 609 -12.31 12.18 -7.15
C TYR A 609 -12.93 10.93 -7.77
N ILE A 610 -14.23 10.96 -8.08
CA ILE A 610 -14.90 9.88 -8.82
C ILE A 610 -14.24 9.71 -10.19
N ALA A 611 -13.99 10.80 -10.91
CA ALA A 611 -13.36 10.74 -12.23
C ALA A 611 -11.92 10.20 -12.15
N TYR A 612 -11.15 10.57 -11.11
CA TYR A 612 -9.81 10.07 -10.83
C TYR A 612 -9.81 8.57 -10.56
N LEU A 613 -10.67 8.09 -9.64
CA LEU A 613 -10.77 6.68 -9.29
C LEU A 613 -11.27 5.84 -10.49
N SER A 614 -12.23 6.37 -11.25
CA SER A 614 -12.80 5.70 -12.41
C SER A 614 -11.85 5.59 -13.61
N ALA A 615 -10.84 6.46 -13.68
CA ALA A 615 -9.90 6.48 -14.81
C ALA A 615 -8.97 5.27 -14.83
N GLY A 616 -8.82 4.58 -13.70
CA GLY A 616 -7.89 3.47 -13.58
C GLY A 616 -6.50 3.89 -14.08
N SER A 617 -5.92 3.02 -14.86
CA SER A 617 -4.60 3.22 -15.40
C SER A 617 -4.61 3.62 -16.90
N THR A 618 -5.57 4.40 -17.36
CA THR A 618 -5.65 4.90 -18.75
C THR A 618 -4.69 6.03 -19.08
N MET A 619 -3.96 6.55 -18.11
CA MET A 619 -2.94 7.61 -18.26
C MET A 619 -1.89 7.50 -17.14
N PRO A 620 -0.69 8.11 -17.27
CA PRO A 620 0.31 8.12 -16.22
C PRO A 620 -0.21 8.71 -14.92
N PRO A 621 0.27 8.22 -13.77
CA PRO A 621 -0.18 8.69 -12.45
C PRO A 621 -0.09 10.20 -12.25
N GLU A 622 1.05 10.80 -12.60
CA GLU A 622 1.27 12.23 -12.41
C GLU A 622 0.39 13.08 -13.34
N GLU A 623 0.16 12.63 -14.57
CA GLU A 623 -0.78 13.29 -15.49
C GLU A 623 -2.21 13.22 -14.96
N LYS A 624 -2.59 12.07 -14.39
CA LYS A 624 -3.89 11.86 -13.77
C LYS A 624 -4.09 12.78 -12.56
N LEU A 625 -3.12 12.85 -11.66
CA LEU A 625 -3.14 13.76 -10.50
C LEU A 625 -3.21 15.22 -10.93
N LYS A 626 -2.42 15.60 -11.91
CA LYS A 626 -2.42 16.97 -12.47
C LYS A 626 -3.73 17.32 -13.14
N LYS A 627 -4.31 16.40 -13.91
CA LYS A 627 -5.58 16.61 -14.63
C LYS A 627 -6.76 16.87 -13.69
N TYR A 628 -6.88 16.06 -12.64
CA TYR A 628 -8.06 16.11 -11.78
C TYR A 628 -7.89 17.03 -10.58
N PHE A 629 -6.67 17.20 -10.07
CA PHE A 629 -6.41 17.92 -8.83
C PHE A 629 -5.35 19.02 -8.93
N GLY A 630 -4.67 19.16 -10.06
CA GLY A 630 -3.56 20.10 -10.22
C GLY A 630 -2.32 19.74 -9.41
N ILE A 631 -2.22 18.49 -8.93
CA ILE A 631 -1.09 18.01 -8.10
C ILE A 631 0.03 17.54 -9.02
N GLU A 632 1.26 17.97 -8.71
CA GLU A 632 2.51 17.46 -9.28
C GLU A 632 3.34 16.86 -8.15
N ILE A 633 4.01 15.73 -8.41
CA ILE A 633 4.90 15.10 -7.42
C ILE A 633 6.24 15.84 -7.43
N ASN A 634 6.38 16.80 -6.53
CA ASN A 634 7.56 17.66 -6.40
C ASN A 634 7.72 18.14 -4.96
N ARG A 635 8.76 18.92 -4.69
CA ARG A 635 9.07 19.46 -3.37
C ARG A 635 7.85 20.13 -2.70
N GLN A 636 7.03 20.89 -3.46
CA GLN A 636 5.89 21.62 -2.90
C GLN A 636 4.82 20.68 -2.33
N LEU A 637 4.56 19.52 -2.99
CA LEU A 637 3.63 18.52 -2.48
C LEU A 637 4.02 18.05 -1.07
N PHE A 638 5.30 17.76 -0.86
CA PHE A 638 5.80 17.26 0.43
C PHE A 638 5.81 18.37 1.49
N GLU A 639 6.10 19.62 1.11
CA GLU A 639 5.99 20.78 2.02
C GLU A 639 4.53 21.02 2.44
N ASP A 640 3.58 20.92 1.51
CA ASP A 640 2.15 21.09 1.78
C ASP A 640 1.61 19.98 2.69
N ALA A 641 2.07 18.75 2.51
CA ALA A 641 1.73 17.63 3.39
C ALA A 641 2.15 17.92 4.85
N MET A 642 3.36 18.42 5.06
CA MET A 642 3.84 18.76 6.41
C MET A 642 3.05 19.94 7.04
N VAL A 643 2.52 20.86 6.23
CA VAL A 643 1.62 21.90 6.73
C VAL A 643 0.30 21.30 7.25
N VAL A 644 -0.26 20.30 6.55
CA VAL A 644 -1.47 19.61 7.03
C VAL A 644 -1.19 18.88 8.35
N VAL A 645 -0.06 18.19 8.46
CA VAL A 645 0.36 17.54 9.72
C VAL A 645 0.46 18.55 10.87
N GLU A 646 1.09 19.71 10.63
CA GLU A 646 1.21 20.77 11.63
C GLU A 646 -0.17 21.26 12.12
N LEU A 647 -1.13 21.40 11.20
CA LEU A 647 -2.50 21.78 11.54
C LEU A 647 -3.21 20.73 12.39
N ARG A 648 -3.03 19.42 12.09
CA ARG A 648 -3.62 18.33 12.88
C ARG A 648 -3.01 18.26 14.29
N ILE A 649 -1.71 18.53 14.43
CA ILE A 649 -1.06 18.62 15.75
C ILE A 649 -1.59 19.80 16.56
N LYS A 650 -1.82 20.94 15.92
CA LYS A 650 -2.47 22.11 16.59
C LYS A 650 -3.88 21.76 17.04
N GLU A 651 -4.66 21.11 16.20
CA GLU A 651 -6.02 20.64 16.55
C GLU A 651 -6.00 19.71 17.77
N LEU A 652 -5.06 18.74 17.84
CA LEU A 652 -4.87 17.87 19.00
C LEU A 652 -4.59 18.69 20.28
N ASN A 653 -3.69 19.66 20.19
CA ASN A 653 -3.32 20.51 21.32
C ASN A 653 -4.49 21.44 21.77
N GLU A 654 -5.36 21.85 20.86
CA GLU A 654 -6.55 22.64 21.19
C GLU A 654 -7.61 21.78 21.87
N LEU A 655 -7.89 20.57 21.36
CA LEU A 655 -8.79 19.60 22.00
C LEU A 655 -8.39 19.31 23.45
N GLU A 656 -7.10 19.24 23.73
CA GLU A 656 -6.62 18.96 25.08
C GLU A 656 -6.81 20.13 26.06
N LYS A 657 -6.73 21.38 25.59
CA LYS A 657 -6.83 22.59 26.43
C LYS A 657 -8.24 22.94 26.86
N ASP A 658 -9.27 22.50 26.14
CA ASP A 658 -10.66 22.77 26.50
C ASP A 658 -11.05 21.99 27.77
N GLU A 659 -10.88 22.62 28.94
CA GLU A 659 -11.21 22.05 30.26
C GLU A 659 -12.72 21.95 30.53
N ASP A 660 -13.56 22.68 29.74
CA ASP A 660 -15.01 22.66 29.87
C ASP A 660 -15.66 21.91 28.70
N GLY A 661 -16.26 20.75 28.99
CA GLY A 661 -17.03 19.98 28.00
C GLY A 661 -18.18 20.82 27.40
N PRO A 662 -18.83 20.38 26.31
CA PRO A 662 -19.75 21.17 25.50
C PRO A 662 -21.07 21.44 26.25
N GLU A 663 -21.08 22.47 27.11
CA GLU A 663 -22.29 23.12 27.66
C GLU A 663 -22.51 24.51 27.07
N SER A 664 -22.03 24.83 25.90
CA SER A 664 -22.46 26.07 25.21
C SER A 664 -22.32 25.99 23.69
N ASP A 665 -23.29 26.52 23.00
CA ASP A 665 -23.32 26.78 21.56
C ASP A 665 -22.11 27.55 21.00
N SER A 666 -21.08 27.84 21.81
CA SER A 666 -19.85 28.54 21.45
C SER A 666 -18.72 27.60 20.95
N ALA A 667 -18.77 26.30 21.24
CA ALA A 667 -17.77 25.32 20.75
C ALA A 667 -17.88 25.12 19.24
N VAL A 668 -19.10 25.24 18.67
CA VAL A 668 -19.32 25.15 17.21
C VAL A 668 -18.76 26.39 16.49
N GLU A 669 -18.61 27.57 17.17
CA GLU A 669 -17.99 28.75 16.59
C GLU A 669 -16.44 28.66 16.58
N SER A 670 -15.81 27.96 17.52
CA SER A 670 -14.34 27.81 17.54
C SER A 670 -13.81 26.78 16.54
N LEU A 671 -14.57 25.76 16.21
CA LEU A 671 -14.24 24.79 15.14
C LEU A 671 -14.45 25.37 13.72
N ASN A 672 -15.16 26.47 13.59
CA ASN A 672 -15.28 27.24 12.34
C ASN A 672 -14.03 28.07 11.97
N ILE A 673 -12.90 27.88 12.65
CA ILE A 673 -11.61 28.50 12.28
C ILE A 673 -11.15 28.05 10.87
N TYR A 674 -11.69 26.98 10.34
CA TYR A 674 -11.42 26.49 8.98
C TYR A 674 -12.20 27.21 7.86
N SER A 675 -13.22 28.01 8.18
CA SER A 675 -13.92 28.82 7.18
C SER A 675 -13.25 30.18 6.99
N GLY A 676 -12.29 30.26 6.12
CA GLY A 676 -12.02 31.48 5.34
C GLY A 676 -10.94 32.45 5.82
N SER A 677 -10.30 32.36 7.00
CA SER A 677 -9.34 33.39 7.42
C SER A 677 -7.89 32.96 7.65
N PHE A 678 -7.61 31.71 7.88
CA PHE A 678 -6.23 31.21 8.13
C PHE A 678 -5.41 30.93 6.86
N TRP A 679 -6.04 30.59 5.74
CA TRP A 679 -5.36 30.28 4.47
C TRP A 679 -4.81 31.50 3.73
N ASN A 680 -5.13 32.71 4.16
CA ASN A 680 -4.59 33.96 3.59
C ASN A 680 -3.20 34.36 4.11
N ILE A 681 -2.63 33.64 5.08
CA ILE A 681 -1.32 33.99 5.65
C ILE A 681 -0.18 33.48 4.76
N GLY A 682 -0.34 32.34 4.10
CA GLY A 682 0.69 31.75 3.21
C GLY A 682 0.96 32.57 1.93
N ARG A 683 0.11 33.50 1.54
CA ARG A 683 0.31 34.38 0.38
C ARG A 683 1.03 35.72 0.69
N LYS A 684 1.37 35.98 1.95
CA LYS A 684 2.01 37.27 2.37
C LYS A 684 3.49 37.13 2.78
N ILE A 685 4.09 35.94 2.66
CA ILE A 685 5.52 35.80 2.83
C ILE A 685 6.12 35.43 1.49
N LYS A 686 6.41 36.42 0.68
CA LYS A 686 7.40 36.40 -0.39
C LYS A 686 8.59 37.18 0.04
#